data_058f91e76475e1c412ea674707d6c860
#
_entry.id   058f91e76475e1c412ea674707d6c860
#
_cell.length_a   1.000
_cell.length_b   1.000
_cell.length_c   1.000
_cell.angle_alpha   90.00
_cell.angle_beta   90.00
_cell.angle_gamma   90.00
#
_symmetry.space_group_name_H-M   'P 1'
#
loop_
_entity.id
_entity.type
_entity.pdbx_description
1 polymer ?
#
loop_
_entity_poly.entity_id
_entity_poly.type
_entity_poly.pdbx_seq_one_letter_code
_entity_poly.pdbx_strand_id
1 'polypeptide(L)'
;MAKKVITREEEEVRELIRAEDLWEPVGPTPMPKITDLRNWDMRLLKTYKPWYAPFCDLCCLCTYGKCDLTEGRRGACGIDIATQQARIVLLACLMGCSAHAGHAGHILEYLIEKHGPDKKIDLGTFVELEAPNIRTVTGLKPETLGDLKRVIEYVYKEITHLLDSTNSGQEGNYLDYESKALHASMLDHVGMEVADIAQIVGFNFPSSVADTPLVDMGWTSVGKTKPVILVVGHNPGVSTNIIDYLQANKLYDKVEVCGICCTALETTRYADRAKVIGPLSRQLFYVRTGIADVIVTDEQCIRTDIAIEAKKVGSALIAGSDKACYGLPEVSEREADEIVKEMVEEGKQFLILDHELAGEVAVKVAMKLAPQRKKEFVTEKEAQEFAKKCKECGICEMVCPNLFSIGKSMADVAKGNFGKLREVFNKCIGCGKCEEECPRDVPIFKIMQVAASKETYKLRAGRGPVMDTEIRNVGAPLVLGTIPGVIALVGCSNYPDIEDVADMVDEFARRKYIVVLTGCAAMVAGMKKDEEGKTVYEKYPPDFDAGGVVNIGSCVANAHISGAAIKIANIFATLPIRANYELIADYILNRVGACGVAWGAMSQKAASIGTGFNRWGVPVVLGPHSSKYRRLYLSRKEEDDWTVMDGRTRQLVDTKEPSPEHLAYVCETKEKAMVTIPKLCIRKNDTPQGRSIKLNHYISLWKKYMGGGLPDDLHLFVRRKADIPIVFKKEVMAWLKEIGWEEKPALSLPTLIGTYPTKVKLEAVIH
;
A
#
# COMPACT_ATOMS: atom_id res chain seq x y z
N MET A 1 -42.23 -21.16 10.52
CA MET A 1 -41.12 -20.20 10.50
C MET A 1 -40.25 -20.44 11.75
N ALA A 2 -39.07 -20.96 11.59
CA ALA A 2 -38.16 -21.14 12.71
C ALA A 2 -37.73 -19.74 13.22
N LYS A 3 -37.95 -19.45 14.49
CA LYS A 3 -37.41 -18.25 15.12
C LYS A 3 -35.89 -18.34 15.03
N LYS A 4 -35.28 -17.43 14.25
CA LYS A 4 -33.83 -17.29 14.22
C LYS A 4 -33.36 -16.99 15.64
N VAL A 5 -32.58 -17.88 16.22
CA VAL A 5 -31.98 -17.64 17.56
C VAL A 5 -30.90 -16.62 17.33
N ILE A 6 -31.11 -15.42 17.85
CA ILE A 6 -30.12 -14.34 17.80
C ILE A 6 -29.05 -14.70 18.81
N THR A 7 -27.80 -14.69 18.42
CA THR A 7 -26.70 -14.92 19.34
C THR A 7 -26.52 -13.70 20.27
N ARG A 8 -25.91 -13.90 21.43
CA ARG A 8 -25.60 -12.82 22.39
C ARG A 8 -24.72 -11.74 21.71
N GLU A 9 -23.79 -12.14 20.86
CA GLU A 9 -22.94 -11.23 20.08
C GLU A 9 -23.75 -10.42 19.06
N GLU A 10 -24.72 -11.02 18.37
CA GLU A 10 -25.63 -10.32 17.46
C GLU A 10 -26.53 -9.32 18.21
N GLU A 11 -26.87 -9.62 19.45
CA GLU A 11 -27.69 -8.75 20.29
C GLU A 11 -26.89 -7.54 20.81
N GLU A 12 -25.65 -7.76 21.27
CA GLU A 12 -24.71 -6.70 21.68
C GLU A 12 -24.38 -5.75 20.52
N VAL A 13 -24.15 -6.27 19.31
CA VAL A 13 -23.96 -5.46 18.11
C VAL A 13 -25.22 -4.66 17.75
N ARG A 14 -26.39 -5.25 17.88
CA ARG A 14 -27.66 -4.55 17.66
C ARG A 14 -27.92 -3.44 18.68
N GLU A 15 -27.52 -3.63 19.93
CA GLU A 15 -27.61 -2.62 20.96
C GLU A 15 -26.67 -1.44 20.71
N LEU A 16 -25.44 -1.73 20.27
CA LEU A 16 -24.48 -0.71 19.85
C LEU A 16 -24.99 0.11 18.64
N ILE A 17 -25.52 -0.57 17.64
CA ILE A 17 -26.11 0.10 16.46
C ILE A 17 -27.33 0.94 16.84
N ARG A 18 -28.09 0.54 17.87
CA ARG A 18 -29.24 1.30 18.38
C ARG A 18 -28.85 2.53 19.23
N ALA A 19 -27.67 2.49 19.86
CA ALA A 19 -27.19 3.58 20.70
C ALA A 19 -26.60 4.73 19.88
N GLU A 20 -26.27 4.50 18.61
CA GLU A 20 -25.75 5.53 17.71
C GLU A 20 -26.84 6.38 17.07
N ASP A 21 -26.51 7.61 16.70
CA ASP A 21 -27.41 8.59 16.12
C ASP A 21 -28.36 8.02 15.07
N LEU A 22 -29.68 8.13 15.38
CA LEU A 22 -30.77 7.60 14.55
C LEU A 22 -30.89 8.18 13.14
N TRP A 23 -30.07 9.16 12.79
CA TRP A 23 -30.09 9.79 11.48
C TRP A 23 -29.38 9.01 10.38
N GLU A 24 -28.46 8.11 10.75
CA GLU A 24 -27.75 7.30 9.77
C GLU A 24 -28.37 5.89 9.67
N PRO A 25 -29.07 5.57 8.59
CA PRO A 25 -29.69 4.27 8.43
C PRO A 25 -28.61 3.17 8.30
N VAL A 26 -28.87 2.04 8.93
CA VAL A 26 -28.03 0.83 8.77
C VAL A 26 -28.27 0.28 7.35
N GLY A 27 -27.21 -0.10 6.66
CA GLY A 27 -27.30 -0.79 5.38
C GLY A 27 -27.81 -2.23 5.50
N PRO A 28 -27.91 -2.94 4.39
CA PRO A 28 -28.61 -4.23 4.36
C PRO A 28 -27.95 -5.34 5.17
N THR A 29 -26.63 -5.31 5.37
CA THR A 29 -25.91 -6.45 5.97
C THR A 29 -24.75 -5.97 6.86
N PRO A 30 -24.99 -5.61 8.11
CA PRO A 30 -23.92 -5.28 9.06
C PRO A 30 -23.12 -6.54 9.45
N MET A 31 -21.82 -6.40 9.70
CA MET A 31 -20.88 -7.45 10.08
C MET A 31 -21.03 -8.71 9.21
N PRO A 32 -20.73 -8.64 7.90
CA PRO A 32 -21.02 -9.71 6.98
C PRO A 32 -20.20 -10.96 7.28
N LYS A 33 -20.85 -12.10 7.22
CA LYS A 33 -20.20 -13.40 7.14
C LYS A 33 -19.65 -13.63 5.74
N ILE A 34 -18.76 -14.60 5.58
CA ILE A 34 -18.11 -14.91 4.28
C ILE A 34 -19.08 -15.19 3.13
N THR A 35 -20.34 -15.50 3.41
CA THR A 35 -21.38 -15.76 2.40
C THR A 35 -22.31 -14.58 2.15
N ASP A 36 -22.37 -13.60 3.03
CA ASP A 36 -23.36 -12.51 2.94
C ASP A 36 -23.13 -11.59 1.74
N LEU A 37 -21.85 -11.39 1.36
CA LEU A 37 -21.44 -10.59 0.20
C LEU A 37 -21.43 -11.37 -1.11
N ARG A 38 -21.61 -12.69 -1.04
CA ARG A 38 -21.38 -13.59 -2.17
C ARG A 38 -22.20 -13.23 -3.42
N ASN A 39 -23.43 -12.78 -3.25
CA ASN A 39 -24.28 -12.39 -4.38
C ASN A 39 -23.73 -11.18 -5.14
N TRP A 40 -23.22 -10.19 -4.43
CA TRP A 40 -22.55 -9.04 -5.04
C TRP A 40 -21.24 -9.47 -5.72
N ASP A 41 -20.38 -10.17 -4.99
CA ASP A 41 -19.10 -10.63 -5.50
C ASP A 41 -19.26 -11.49 -6.75
N MET A 42 -20.28 -12.39 -6.79
CA MET A 42 -20.58 -13.20 -7.96
C MET A 42 -21.03 -12.37 -9.17
N ARG A 43 -21.79 -11.29 -8.94
CA ARG A 43 -22.14 -10.37 -10.04
C ARG A 43 -20.89 -9.71 -10.61
N LEU A 44 -20.00 -9.23 -9.73
CA LEU A 44 -18.75 -8.62 -10.14
C LEU A 44 -17.83 -9.62 -10.86
N LEU A 45 -17.61 -10.79 -10.26
CA LEU A 45 -16.71 -11.83 -10.78
C LEU A 45 -17.18 -12.44 -12.11
N LYS A 46 -18.51 -12.58 -12.33
CA LYS A 46 -19.06 -13.05 -13.60
C LYS A 46 -18.82 -12.10 -14.77
N THR A 47 -18.56 -10.83 -14.48
CA THR A 47 -18.29 -9.81 -15.50
C THR A 47 -16.89 -9.93 -16.07
N TYR A 48 -15.98 -10.57 -15.36
CA TYR A 48 -14.55 -10.61 -15.73
C TYR A 48 -14.01 -12.03 -15.85
N LYS A 49 -13.09 -12.23 -16.80
CA LYS A 49 -12.35 -13.49 -16.91
C LYS A 49 -11.32 -13.59 -15.78
N PRO A 50 -11.13 -14.78 -15.20
CA PRO A 50 -10.05 -15.01 -14.26
C PRO A 50 -8.68 -14.90 -14.95
N TRP A 51 -7.67 -14.43 -14.21
CA TRP A 51 -6.32 -14.27 -14.73
C TRP A 51 -5.43 -15.46 -14.36
N TYR A 52 -4.45 -15.71 -15.20
CA TYR A 52 -3.46 -16.75 -14.97
C TYR A 52 -2.38 -16.31 -13.99
N ALA A 53 -2.11 -17.12 -12.95
CA ALA A 53 -0.97 -16.94 -12.04
C ALA A 53 0.10 -18.00 -12.36
N PRO A 54 1.23 -17.64 -12.98
CA PRO A 54 2.15 -18.57 -13.61
C PRO A 54 2.89 -19.52 -12.66
N PHE A 55 2.91 -19.24 -11.36
CA PHE A 55 3.57 -20.06 -10.34
C PHE A 55 2.65 -21.09 -9.68
N CYS A 56 1.44 -21.30 -10.18
CA CYS A 56 0.44 -22.17 -9.58
C CYS A 56 0.13 -23.43 -10.40
N ASP A 57 1.04 -23.86 -11.22
CA ASP A 57 0.85 -25.03 -12.09
C ASP A 57 0.96 -26.37 -11.34
N LEU A 58 1.61 -26.36 -10.18
CA LEU A 58 1.71 -27.50 -9.28
C LEU A 58 0.91 -27.26 -8.01
N CYS A 59 0.18 -28.28 -7.57
CA CYS A 59 -0.54 -28.26 -6.30
C CYS A 59 0.03 -29.31 -5.33
N CYS A 60 0.34 -28.86 -4.10
CA CYS A 60 0.81 -29.72 -3.00
C CYS A 60 0.06 -29.43 -1.68
N LEU A 61 -1.09 -28.76 -1.72
CA LEU A 61 -1.83 -28.32 -0.55
C LEU A 61 -2.94 -29.31 -0.16
N CYS A 62 -2.65 -30.60 -0.08
CA CYS A 62 -3.59 -31.61 0.37
C CYS A 62 -2.89 -32.89 0.84
N THR A 63 -3.69 -33.84 1.36
CA THR A 63 -3.22 -35.15 1.83
C THR A 63 -2.91 -36.15 0.72
N TYR A 64 -3.33 -35.90 -0.53
CA TYR A 64 -3.12 -36.82 -1.65
C TYR A 64 -1.72 -36.75 -2.28
N GLY A 65 -1.03 -35.62 -2.14
CA GLY A 65 0.31 -35.43 -2.67
C GLY A 65 0.42 -34.26 -3.64
N LYS A 66 1.54 -34.20 -4.37
CA LYS A 66 1.76 -33.18 -5.42
C LYS A 66 1.08 -33.57 -6.72
N CYS A 67 0.41 -32.61 -7.34
CA CYS A 67 -0.25 -32.77 -8.62
C CYS A 67 0.21 -31.71 -9.61
N ASP A 68 0.46 -32.12 -10.84
CA ASP A 68 0.65 -31.23 -11.98
C ASP A 68 -0.70 -30.90 -12.58
N LEU A 69 -1.04 -29.60 -12.64
CA LEU A 69 -2.32 -29.08 -13.11
C LEU A 69 -2.22 -28.47 -14.51
N THR A 70 -1.07 -28.58 -15.18
CA THR A 70 -0.90 -28.06 -16.54
C THR A 70 -1.75 -28.84 -17.57
N GLU A 71 -1.96 -28.25 -18.73
CA GLU A 71 -2.66 -28.89 -19.87
C GLU A 71 -4.08 -29.40 -19.52
N GLY A 72 -4.79 -28.73 -18.61
CA GLY A 72 -6.14 -29.09 -18.22
C GLY A 72 -6.25 -30.29 -17.29
N ARG A 73 -5.14 -30.79 -16.76
CA ARG A 73 -5.14 -31.89 -15.78
C ARG A 73 -5.80 -31.46 -14.47
N ARG A 74 -6.41 -32.40 -13.79
CA ARG A 74 -6.98 -32.22 -12.45
C ARG A 74 -6.09 -32.88 -11.40
N GLY A 75 -6.05 -32.27 -10.22
CA GLY A 75 -5.42 -32.87 -9.05
C GLY A 75 -6.17 -34.11 -8.54
N ALA A 76 -5.53 -34.90 -7.70
CA ALA A 76 -6.11 -36.09 -7.07
C ALA A 76 -7.38 -35.81 -6.27
N CYS A 77 -7.55 -34.60 -5.72
CA CYS A 77 -8.78 -34.16 -5.05
C CYS A 77 -9.84 -33.58 -6.01
N GLY A 78 -9.59 -33.56 -7.32
CA GLY A 78 -10.48 -33.00 -8.33
C GLY A 78 -10.25 -31.52 -8.67
N ILE A 79 -9.33 -30.84 -7.98
CA ILE A 79 -9.05 -29.40 -8.22
C ILE A 79 -8.48 -29.18 -9.62
N ASP A 80 -8.91 -28.12 -10.26
CA ASP A 80 -8.31 -27.62 -11.50
C ASP A 80 -7.35 -26.45 -11.25
N ILE A 81 -6.66 -26.01 -12.29
CA ILE A 81 -5.65 -24.94 -12.19
C ILE A 81 -6.29 -23.60 -11.80
N ALA A 82 -7.49 -23.29 -12.31
CA ALA A 82 -8.16 -22.02 -12.00
C ALA A 82 -8.51 -21.93 -10.50
N THR A 83 -9.06 -23.00 -9.96
CA THR A 83 -9.40 -23.10 -8.52
C THR A 83 -8.16 -23.05 -7.65
N GLN A 84 -7.07 -23.75 -8.05
CA GLN A 84 -5.80 -23.71 -7.32
C GLN A 84 -5.20 -22.31 -7.31
N GLN A 85 -5.21 -21.64 -8.44
CA GLN A 85 -4.69 -20.27 -8.54
C GLN A 85 -5.48 -19.30 -7.68
N ALA A 86 -6.80 -19.39 -7.68
CA ALA A 86 -7.67 -18.57 -6.83
C ALA A 86 -7.42 -18.83 -5.34
N ARG A 87 -7.19 -20.10 -4.95
CA ARG A 87 -6.80 -20.46 -3.58
C ARG A 87 -5.48 -19.83 -3.16
N ILE A 88 -4.46 -19.84 -4.01
CA ILE A 88 -3.16 -19.18 -3.72
C ILE A 88 -3.31 -17.67 -3.58
N VAL A 89 -4.19 -17.06 -4.37
CA VAL A 89 -4.48 -15.63 -4.23
C VAL A 89 -5.16 -15.32 -2.90
N LEU A 90 -6.13 -16.13 -2.50
CA LEU A 90 -6.75 -16.00 -1.17
C LEU A 90 -5.69 -16.10 -0.06
N LEU A 91 -4.79 -17.09 -0.14
CA LEU A 91 -3.69 -17.20 0.82
C LEU A 91 -2.80 -15.95 0.85
N ALA A 92 -2.46 -15.37 -0.30
CA ALA A 92 -1.67 -14.14 -0.35
C ALA A 92 -2.42 -12.95 0.29
N CYS A 93 -3.73 -12.82 0.03
CA CYS A 93 -4.56 -11.79 0.65
C CYS A 93 -4.66 -11.98 2.17
N LEU A 94 -4.82 -13.21 2.63
CA LEU A 94 -4.86 -13.54 4.06
C LEU A 94 -3.54 -13.22 4.76
N MET A 95 -2.40 -13.53 4.14
CA MET A 95 -1.08 -13.17 4.68
C MET A 95 -0.94 -11.64 4.81
N GLY A 96 -1.40 -10.88 3.83
CA GLY A 96 -1.40 -9.43 3.88
C GLY A 96 -2.33 -8.87 4.95
N CYS A 97 -3.57 -9.35 4.98
CA CYS A 97 -4.57 -8.97 5.97
C CYS A 97 -4.11 -9.30 7.40
N SER A 98 -3.60 -10.51 7.62
CA SER A 98 -3.07 -10.93 8.94
C SER A 98 -1.90 -10.05 9.38
N ALA A 99 -1.05 -9.60 8.44
CA ALA A 99 0.07 -8.71 8.78
C ALA A 99 -0.43 -7.35 9.30
N HIS A 100 -1.43 -6.74 8.66
CA HIS A 100 -1.98 -5.47 9.11
C HIS A 100 -2.88 -5.63 10.35
N ALA A 101 -3.71 -6.66 10.41
CA ALA A 101 -4.52 -6.95 11.57
C ALA A 101 -3.66 -7.23 12.82
N GLY A 102 -2.59 -8.03 12.66
CA GLY A 102 -1.64 -8.28 13.73
C GLY A 102 -0.88 -7.02 14.19
N HIS A 103 -0.56 -6.12 13.26
CA HIS A 103 -0.01 -4.80 13.60
C HIS A 103 -1.02 -4.00 14.46
N ALA A 104 -2.29 -3.93 14.01
CA ALA A 104 -3.35 -3.26 14.74
C ALA A 104 -3.53 -3.83 16.17
N GLY A 105 -3.53 -5.16 16.30
CA GLY A 105 -3.64 -5.85 17.59
C GLY A 105 -2.51 -5.48 18.54
N HIS A 106 -1.26 -5.57 18.10
CA HIS A 106 -0.10 -5.22 18.93
C HIS A 106 -0.14 -3.77 19.43
N ILE A 107 -0.45 -2.82 18.54
CA ILE A 107 -0.58 -1.40 18.94
C ILE A 107 -1.72 -1.22 19.94
N LEU A 108 -2.87 -1.85 19.71
CA LEU A 108 -4.01 -1.73 20.61
C LEU A 108 -3.73 -2.36 21.97
N GLU A 109 -3.08 -3.53 22.03
CA GLU A 109 -2.69 -4.17 23.29
C GLU A 109 -1.79 -3.25 24.11
N TYR A 110 -0.73 -2.74 23.50
CA TYR A 110 0.18 -1.77 24.14
C TYR A 110 -0.55 -0.50 24.62
N LEU A 111 -1.40 0.09 23.79
CA LEU A 111 -2.11 1.32 24.14
C LEU A 111 -3.19 1.12 25.20
N ILE A 112 -3.88 -0.01 25.18
CA ILE A 112 -4.90 -0.36 26.18
C ILE A 112 -4.22 -0.65 27.52
N GLU A 113 -3.07 -1.31 27.54
CA GLU A 113 -2.27 -1.49 28.74
C GLU A 113 -1.85 -0.14 29.35
N LYS A 114 -1.41 0.77 28.52
CA LYS A 114 -0.92 2.09 28.92
C LYS A 114 -2.03 3.08 29.32
N HIS A 115 -3.15 3.06 28.66
CA HIS A 115 -4.19 4.10 28.78
C HIS A 115 -5.56 3.58 29.23
N GLY A 116 -5.77 2.27 29.23
CA GLY A 116 -7.06 1.63 29.48
C GLY A 116 -7.95 1.56 28.23
N PRO A 117 -8.92 0.62 28.21
CA PRO A 117 -9.84 0.42 27.08
C PRO A 117 -10.80 1.59 26.86
N ASP A 118 -11.13 2.34 27.91
CA ASP A 118 -12.07 3.47 27.86
C ASP A 118 -11.43 4.78 27.35
N LYS A 119 -10.14 4.73 26.97
CA LYS A 119 -9.47 5.89 26.35
C LYS A 119 -10.22 6.30 25.12
N LYS A 120 -10.78 7.52 25.14
CA LYS A 120 -11.54 8.09 24.03
C LYS A 120 -10.65 8.37 22.83
N ILE A 121 -11.20 8.16 21.65
CA ILE A 121 -10.59 8.51 20.38
C ILE A 121 -10.83 10.01 20.18
N ASP A 122 -9.73 10.77 20.21
CA ASP A 122 -9.72 12.20 19.91
C ASP A 122 -8.71 12.45 18.79
N LEU A 123 -9.21 12.89 17.65
CA LEU A 123 -8.37 13.22 16.49
C LEU A 123 -8.08 14.73 16.38
N GLY A 124 -8.45 15.48 17.42
CA GLY A 124 -8.33 16.95 17.47
C GLY A 124 -9.63 17.69 17.21
N THR A 125 -9.63 18.97 17.54
CA THR A 125 -10.85 19.83 17.59
C THR A 125 -11.60 19.99 16.26
N PHE A 126 -10.95 19.71 15.14
CA PHE A 126 -11.52 19.95 13.80
C PHE A 126 -11.74 18.68 12.99
N VAL A 127 -11.42 17.51 13.54
CA VAL A 127 -11.51 16.25 12.83
C VAL A 127 -12.41 15.28 13.58
N GLU A 128 -13.62 15.10 13.07
CA GLU A 128 -14.50 14.03 13.55
C GLU A 128 -14.00 12.69 13.01
N LEU A 129 -13.95 11.68 13.86
CA LEU A 129 -13.60 10.33 13.43
C LEU A 129 -14.74 9.74 12.59
N GLU A 130 -14.48 9.59 11.32
CA GLU A 130 -15.43 8.99 10.39
C GLU A 130 -15.30 7.48 10.26
N ALA A 131 -14.09 6.93 10.41
CA ALA A 131 -13.76 5.50 10.30
C ALA A 131 -14.58 4.77 9.20
N PRO A 132 -14.49 5.19 7.92
CA PRO A 132 -15.44 4.76 6.89
C PRO A 132 -15.39 3.27 6.60
N ASN A 133 -14.20 2.63 6.62
CA ASN A 133 -14.08 1.19 6.41
C ASN A 133 -14.70 0.41 7.59
N ILE A 134 -14.38 0.79 8.81
CA ILE A 134 -14.94 0.16 10.02
C ILE A 134 -16.46 0.28 9.99
N ARG A 135 -16.99 1.48 9.80
CA ARG A 135 -18.45 1.72 9.76
C ARG A 135 -19.15 0.97 8.66
N THR A 136 -18.56 0.93 7.46
CA THR A 136 -19.17 0.22 6.34
C THR A 136 -19.23 -1.28 6.58
N VAL A 137 -18.16 -1.86 7.12
CA VAL A 137 -18.09 -3.31 7.29
C VAL A 137 -18.76 -3.78 8.57
N THR A 138 -18.52 -3.12 9.69
CA THR A 138 -19.02 -3.58 11.00
C THR A 138 -20.30 -2.90 11.44
N GLY A 139 -20.64 -1.75 10.89
CA GLY A 139 -21.74 -0.90 11.35
C GLY A 139 -21.40 -0.08 12.59
N LEU A 140 -20.20 -0.18 13.15
CA LEU A 140 -19.76 0.50 14.37
C LEU A 140 -19.05 1.82 14.05
N LYS A 141 -19.34 2.87 14.82
CA LYS A 141 -18.54 4.09 14.91
C LYS A 141 -17.71 3.99 16.18
N PRO A 142 -16.40 3.71 16.11
CA PRO A 142 -15.61 3.51 17.33
C PRO A 142 -15.42 4.83 18.08
N GLU A 143 -15.59 4.83 19.39
CA GLU A 143 -15.39 6.00 20.26
C GLU A 143 -14.20 5.80 21.22
N THR A 144 -13.79 4.55 21.46
CA THR A 144 -12.75 4.19 22.41
C THR A 144 -11.78 3.17 21.84
N LEU A 145 -10.62 3.01 22.51
CA LEU A 145 -9.67 1.93 22.16
C LEU A 145 -10.31 0.55 22.31
N GLY A 146 -11.21 0.38 23.27
CA GLY A 146 -11.98 -0.85 23.47
C GLY A 146 -12.87 -1.18 22.28
N ASP A 147 -13.49 -0.18 21.64
CA ASP A 147 -14.28 -0.39 20.43
C ASP A 147 -13.40 -0.85 19.26
N LEU A 148 -12.22 -0.25 19.10
CA LEU A 148 -11.25 -0.68 18.08
C LEU A 148 -10.78 -2.12 18.33
N LYS A 149 -10.60 -2.53 19.61
CA LYS A 149 -10.27 -3.91 19.96
C LYS A 149 -11.36 -4.88 19.52
N ARG A 150 -12.64 -4.56 19.76
CA ARG A 150 -13.77 -5.38 19.31
C ARG A 150 -13.80 -5.54 17.78
N VAL A 151 -13.49 -4.48 17.05
CA VAL A 151 -13.40 -4.53 15.59
C VAL A 151 -12.29 -5.47 15.15
N ILE A 152 -11.11 -5.39 15.74
CA ILE A 152 -9.99 -6.25 15.34
C ILE A 152 -10.21 -7.72 15.71
N GLU A 153 -10.91 -7.99 16.80
CA GLU A 153 -11.32 -9.35 17.19
C GLU A 153 -12.27 -9.97 16.16
N TYR A 154 -13.21 -9.18 15.62
CA TYR A 154 -14.02 -9.60 14.47
C TYR A 154 -13.16 -9.92 13.24
N VAL A 155 -12.21 -9.05 12.90
CA VAL A 155 -11.28 -9.28 11.77
C VAL A 155 -10.51 -10.59 11.96
N TYR A 156 -10.01 -10.87 13.17
CA TYR A 156 -9.31 -12.12 13.47
C TYR A 156 -10.18 -13.37 13.28
N LYS A 157 -11.43 -13.33 13.73
CA LYS A 157 -12.38 -14.44 13.54
C LYS A 157 -12.59 -14.71 12.04
N GLU A 158 -12.83 -13.68 11.26
CA GLU A 158 -13.05 -13.83 9.83
C GLU A 158 -11.80 -14.30 9.08
N ILE A 159 -10.61 -13.83 9.44
CA ILE A 159 -9.34 -14.35 8.89
C ILE A 159 -9.23 -15.85 9.13
N THR A 160 -9.60 -16.31 10.34
CA THR A 160 -9.56 -17.74 10.69
C THR A 160 -10.52 -18.55 9.83
N HIS A 161 -11.77 -18.09 9.64
CA HIS A 161 -12.76 -18.75 8.77
C HIS A 161 -12.31 -18.81 7.30
N LEU A 162 -11.76 -17.70 6.82
CA LEU A 162 -11.27 -17.63 5.44
C LEU A 162 -10.05 -18.53 5.23
N LEU A 163 -9.16 -18.61 6.22
CA LEU A 163 -7.99 -19.48 6.16
C LEU A 163 -8.41 -20.96 6.18
N ASP A 164 -9.38 -21.32 7.03
CA ASP A 164 -9.95 -22.66 7.07
C ASP A 164 -10.49 -23.09 5.70
N SER A 165 -11.15 -22.17 5.00
CA SER A 165 -11.70 -22.45 3.66
C SER A 165 -10.63 -22.80 2.62
N THR A 166 -9.36 -22.52 2.85
CA THR A 166 -8.24 -22.92 1.97
C THR A 166 -7.84 -24.38 2.11
N ASN A 167 -8.38 -25.08 3.11
CA ASN A 167 -8.10 -26.50 3.30
C ASN A 167 -8.65 -27.33 2.13
N SER A 168 -8.08 -28.49 1.98
CA SER A 168 -8.41 -29.43 0.87
C SER A 168 -9.89 -29.78 0.86
N GLY A 169 -10.53 -29.61 -0.29
CA GLY A 169 -11.93 -29.99 -0.50
C GLY A 169 -12.98 -29.05 0.07
N GLN A 170 -12.58 -27.88 0.57
CA GLN A 170 -13.52 -26.90 1.11
C GLN A 170 -14.28 -26.14 0.01
N GLU A 171 -13.63 -25.91 -1.15
CA GLU A 171 -14.24 -25.21 -2.30
C GLU A 171 -14.01 -25.94 -3.62
N GLY A 172 -15.04 -25.94 -4.44
CA GLY A 172 -15.07 -26.68 -5.72
C GLY A 172 -14.83 -25.83 -6.97
N ASN A 173 -14.74 -24.50 -6.84
CA ASN A 173 -14.54 -23.63 -8.00
C ASN A 173 -13.75 -22.34 -7.63
N TYR A 174 -13.20 -21.69 -8.67
CA TYR A 174 -12.36 -20.52 -8.49
C TYR A 174 -13.15 -19.27 -8.01
N LEU A 175 -14.44 -19.13 -8.37
CA LEU A 175 -15.24 -17.95 -8.00
C LEU A 175 -15.42 -17.83 -6.50
N ASP A 176 -15.59 -18.93 -5.78
CA ASP A 176 -15.74 -18.93 -4.34
C ASP A 176 -14.44 -18.50 -3.64
N TYR A 177 -13.29 -18.96 -4.13
CA TYR A 177 -11.99 -18.49 -3.60
C TYR A 177 -11.73 -17.01 -3.93
N GLU A 178 -12.10 -16.54 -5.11
CA GLU A 178 -11.95 -15.13 -5.49
C GLU A 178 -12.89 -14.23 -4.67
N SER A 179 -14.12 -14.65 -4.41
CA SER A 179 -15.04 -13.97 -3.50
C SER A 179 -14.46 -13.85 -2.09
N LYS A 180 -13.89 -14.93 -1.58
CA LYS A 180 -13.21 -14.93 -0.27
C LYS A 180 -11.97 -14.04 -0.24
N ALA A 181 -11.23 -13.94 -1.34
CA ALA A 181 -10.09 -13.02 -1.45
C ALA A 181 -10.54 -11.55 -1.41
N LEU A 182 -11.65 -11.21 -2.06
CA LEU A 182 -12.27 -9.89 -1.96
C LEU A 182 -12.71 -9.58 -0.53
N HIS A 183 -13.31 -10.56 0.16
CA HIS A 183 -13.72 -10.41 1.55
C HIS A 183 -12.50 -10.22 2.48
N ALA A 184 -11.50 -11.08 2.40
CA ALA A 184 -10.25 -10.94 3.18
C ALA A 184 -9.61 -9.56 2.99
N SER A 185 -9.63 -9.05 1.77
CA SER A 185 -9.01 -7.76 1.45
C SER A 185 -9.85 -6.57 1.90
N MET A 186 -11.17 -6.72 1.98
CA MET A 186 -12.03 -5.73 2.63
C MET A 186 -11.74 -5.66 4.14
N LEU A 187 -11.56 -6.81 4.80
CA LEU A 187 -11.13 -6.88 6.20
C LEU A 187 -9.74 -6.28 6.42
N ASP A 188 -8.83 -6.41 5.43
CA ASP A 188 -7.52 -5.77 5.47
C ASP A 188 -7.63 -4.25 5.59
N HIS A 189 -8.53 -3.63 4.83
CA HIS A 189 -8.79 -2.19 4.92
C HIS A 189 -9.39 -1.79 6.28
N VAL A 190 -10.21 -2.64 6.89
CA VAL A 190 -10.68 -2.44 8.27
C VAL A 190 -9.51 -2.50 9.27
N GLY A 191 -8.69 -3.53 9.19
CA GLY A 191 -7.51 -3.70 10.06
C GLY A 191 -6.51 -2.55 9.95
N MET A 192 -6.26 -2.08 8.71
CA MET A 192 -5.41 -0.90 8.46
C MET A 192 -6.00 0.37 9.09
N GLU A 193 -7.31 0.59 8.97
CA GLU A 193 -7.96 1.76 9.55
C GLU A 193 -7.89 1.73 11.07
N VAL A 194 -8.12 0.57 11.69
CA VAL A 194 -7.91 0.37 13.14
C VAL A 194 -6.48 0.72 13.55
N ALA A 195 -5.49 0.21 12.81
CA ALA A 195 -4.08 0.45 13.11
C ALA A 195 -3.72 1.94 13.08
N ASP A 196 -4.08 2.65 12.01
CA ASP A 196 -3.70 4.06 11.89
C ASP A 196 -4.46 4.96 12.89
N ILE A 197 -5.74 4.71 13.14
CA ILE A 197 -6.50 5.42 14.17
C ILE A 197 -5.88 5.20 15.55
N ALA A 198 -5.54 3.96 15.89
CA ALA A 198 -4.87 3.64 17.16
C ALA A 198 -3.54 4.38 17.29
N GLN A 199 -2.72 4.42 16.24
CA GLN A 199 -1.46 5.16 16.21
C GLN A 199 -1.66 6.67 16.40
N ILE A 200 -2.65 7.27 15.72
CA ILE A 200 -2.96 8.69 15.86
C ILE A 200 -3.32 9.00 17.31
N VAL A 201 -4.20 8.21 17.91
CA VAL A 201 -4.67 8.41 19.29
C VAL A 201 -3.59 8.15 20.32
N GLY A 202 -2.80 7.10 20.13
CA GLY A 202 -1.79 6.66 21.08
C GLY A 202 -0.51 7.48 21.06
N PHE A 203 -0.11 7.94 19.89
CA PHE A 203 1.15 8.67 19.70
C PHE A 203 0.96 10.14 19.30
N ASN A 204 -0.29 10.64 19.27
CA ASN A 204 -0.62 12.00 18.83
C ASN A 204 -0.05 12.32 17.44
N PHE A 205 -0.12 11.39 16.51
CA PHE A 205 0.30 11.63 15.14
C PHE A 205 -0.56 12.71 14.48
N PRO A 206 -0.03 13.44 13.49
CA PRO A 206 -0.83 14.38 12.71
C PRO A 206 -2.07 13.70 12.14
N SER A 207 -3.22 14.30 12.33
CA SER A 207 -4.46 13.86 11.74
C SER A 207 -5.04 14.95 10.84
N SER A 208 -5.12 14.66 9.54
CA SER A 208 -5.71 15.53 8.52
C SER A 208 -5.08 16.93 8.35
N VAL A 209 -3.87 17.12 8.84
CA VAL A 209 -3.10 18.37 8.65
C VAL A 209 -2.39 18.29 7.30
N ALA A 210 -2.84 19.07 6.32
CA ALA A 210 -2.24 19.02 4.97
C ALA A 210 -0.76 19.43 4.98
N ASP A 211 -0.41 20.50 5.65
CA ASP A 211 0.96 21.04 5.71
C ASP A 211 1.79 20.42 6.84
N THR A 212 1.98 19.10 6.79
CA THR A 212 2.92 18.39 7.67
C THR A 212 4.36 18.78 7.33
N PRO A 213 5.32 18.65 8.28
CA PRO A 213 6.70 19.09 8.05
C PRO A 213 7.41 18.30 6.94
N LEU A 214 8.32 18.97 6.25
CA LEU A 214 9.31 18.33 5.38
C LEU A 214 10.44 17.78 6.21
N VAL A 215 10.66 16.46 6.15
CA VAL A 215 11.71 15.75 6.87
C VAL A 215 12.86 15.35 5.95
N ASP A 216 14.04 15.17 6.55
CA ASP A 216 15.22 14.74 5.81
C ASP A 216 15.14 13.26 5.43
N MET A 217 15.51 12.96 4.18
CA MET A 217 15.56 11.60 3.67
C MET A 217 16.86 11.34 2.90
N GLY A 218 17.33 10.11 2.95
CA GLY A 218 18.53 9.63 2.28
C GLY A 218 19.72 9.45 3.21
N TRP A 219 20.74 8.76 2.71
CA TRP A 219 21.88 8.30 3.52
C TRP A 219 22.70 9.42 4.11
N THR A 220 22.89 10.51 3.39
CA THR A 220 23.72 11.64 3.81
C THR A 220 22.99 12.62 4.74
N SER A 221 21.70 12.40 4.98
CA SER A 221 20.94 13.15 5.98
C SER A 221 21.32 12.79 7.42
N VAL A 222 21.89 11.61 7.65
CA VAL A 222 22.24 11.09 8.97
C VAL A 222 23.63 11.60 9.41
N GLY A 223 23.70 12.21 10.59
CA GLY A 223 24.93 12.72 11.19
C GLY A 223 25.83 11.61 11.72
N LYS A 224 26.92 11.29 10.98
CA LYS A 224 27.83 10.17 11.30
C LYS A 224 28.69 10.37 12.55
N THR A 225 28.77 11.58 13.07
CA THR A 225 29.58 11.91 14.28
C THR A 225 28.83 11.66 15.57
N LYS A 226 27.52 11.42 15.49
CA LYS A 226 26.67 11.14 16.64
C LYS A 226 26.42 9.64 16.77
N PRO A 227 25.94 9.15 17.93
CA PRO A 227 25.30 7.84 18.02
C PRO A 227 24.15 7.73 17.02
N VAL A 228 24.05 6.59 16.32
CA VAL A 228 23.03 6.33 15.30
C VAL A 228 22.22 5.11 15.66
N ILE A 229 20.92 5.28 15.78
CA ILE A 229 19.94 4.20 15.96
C ILE A 229 19.16 4.06 14.66
N LEU A 230 19.18 2.85 14.08
CA LEU A 230 18.42 2.48 12.89
C LEU A 230 17.22 1.63 13.29
N VAL A 231 16.00 2.09 13.01
CA VAL A 231 14.79 1.31 13.18
C VAL A 231 14.35 0.70 11.85
N VAL A 232 13.90 -0.56 11.85
CA VAL A 232 13.53 -1.30 10.64
C VAL A 232 12.25 -2.08 10.87
N GLY A 233 11.24 -1.84 10.03
CA GLY A 233 9.98 -2.56 10.07
C GLY A 233 8.75 -1.68 9.87
N HIS A 234 7.70 -1.89 10.69
CA HIS A 234 6.39 -1.27 10.46
C HIS A 234 5.71 -0.72 11.72
N ASN A 235 6.01 -1.27 12.91
CA ASN A 235 5.35 -0.89 14.15
C ASN A 235 6.15 0.23 14.86
N PRO A 236 5.57 1.42 15.08
CA PRO A 236 6.29 2.53 15.69
C PRO A 236 6.46 2.42 17.21
N GLY A 237 5.95 1.39 17.87
CA GLY A 237 5.97 1.27 19.33
C GLY A 237 7.36 1.47 19.93
N VAL A 238 8.37 0.74 19.45
CA VAL A 238 9.73 0.89 19.95
C VAL A 238 10.36 2.23 19.54
N SER A 239 10.14 2.67 18.28
CA SER A 239 10.75 3.91 17.78
C SER A 239 10.23 5.17 18.49
N THR A 240 8.95 5.20 18.86
CA THR A 240 8.37 6.30 19.66
C THR A 240 8.95 6.30 21.09
N ASN A 241 9.11 5.13 21.71
CA ASN A 241 9.74 5.02 23.02
C ASN A 241 11.23 5.41 23.02
N ILE A 242 11.96 5.15 21.93
CA ILE A 242 13.33 5.70 21.75
C ILE A 242 13.30 7.23 21.79
N ILE A 243 12.37 7.86 21.07
CA ILE A 243 12.24 9.32 21.04
C ILE A 243 11.86 9.86 22.42
N ASP A 244 10.90 9.25 23.10
CA ASP A 244 10.45 9.64 24.44
C ASP A 244 11.61 9.58 25.45
N TYR A 245 12.38 8.49 25.44
CA TYR A 245 13.55 8.35 26.30
C TYR A 245 14.61 9.43 26.01
N LEU A 246 14.87 9.72 24.73
CA LEU A 246 15.81 10.78 24.33
C LEU A 246 15.35 12.15 24.80
N GLN A 247 14.06 12.47 24.72
CA GLN A 247 13.50 13.75 25.15
C GLN A 247 13.53 13.87 26.68
N ALA A 248 13.09 12.83 27.40
CA ALA A 248 13.09 12.81 28.86
C ALA A 248 14.50 13.00 29.45
N ASN A 249 15.51 12.44 28.80
CA ASN A 249 16.91 12.52 29.24
C ASN A 249 17.70 13.66 28.62
N LYS A 250 17.10 14.58 27.85
CA LYS A 250 17.75 15.70 27.15
C LYS A 250 18.87 15.24 26.19
N LEU A 251 18.67 14.11 25.53
CA LEU A 251 19.58 13.49 24.58
C LEU A 251 19.13 13.63 23.12
N TYR A 252 17.94 14.18 22.88
CA TYR A 252 17.31 14.23 21.55
C TYR A 252 18.20 14.93 20.49
N ASP A 253 18.96 15.94 20.86
CA ASP A 253 19.91 16.61 19.97
C ASP A 253 21.23 15.86 19.77
N LYS A 254 21.52 14.86 20.60
CA LYS A 254 22.80 14.16 20.64
C LYS A 254 22.81 12.82 19.90
N VAL A 255 21.66 12.27 19.57
CA VAL A 255 21.49 10.96 18.94
C VAL A 255 20.75 11.14 17.62
N GLU A 256 21.19 10.44 16.58
CA GLU A 256 20.47 10.35 15.32
C GLU A 256 19.56 9.13 15.34
N VAL A 257 18.25 9.35 15.11
CA VAL A 257 17.27 8.29 14.89
C VAL A 257 16.88 8.29 13.42
N CYS A 258 17.09 7.16 12.76
CA CYS A 258 16.76 7.00 11.36
C CYS A 258 16.08 5.64 11.13
N GLY A 259 15.37 5.50 10.03
CA GLY A 259 14.62 4.27 9.78
C GLY A 259 14.54 3.86 8.32
N ILE A 260 14.12 2.63 8.13
CA ILE A 260 13.84 2.00 6.84
C ILE A 260 12.46 1.38 6.88
N CYS A 261 11.72 1.43 5.77
CA CYS A 261 10.34 1.00 5.63
C CYS A 261 9.32 1.85 6.42
N CYS A 262 8.14 1.29 6.69
CA CYS A 262 7.01 2.03 7.24
C CYS A 262 7.28 2.60 8.64
N THR A 263 8.03 1.91 9.48
CA THR A 263 8.39 2.44 10.81
C THR A 263 9.14 3.77 10.71
N ALA A 264 9.93 3.99 9.65
CA ALA A 264 10.58 5.28 9.40
C ALA A 264 9.57 6.40 9.14
N LEU A 265 8.53 6.13 8.35
CA LEU A 265 7.46 7.10 8.06
C LEU A 265 6.72 7.46 9.35
N GLU A 266 6.35 6.47 10.15
CA GLU A 266 5.64 6.68 11.40
C GLU A 266 6.50 7.42 12.43
N THR A 267 7.79 7.09 12.52
CA THR A 267 8.72 7.83 13.38
C THR A 267 8.83 9.31 12.99
N THR A 268 8.75 9.63 11.67
CA THR A 268 8.74 11.04 11.23
C THR A 268 7.42 11.77 11.47
N ARG A 269 6.30 11.03 11.61
CA ARG A 269 5.03 11.60 12.08
C ARG A 269 5.08 11.97 13.56
N TYR A 270 5.85 11.18 14.35
CA TYR A 270 6.03 11.42 15.76
C TYR A 270 7.07 12.51 16.07
N ALA A 271 8.18 12.51 15.31
CA ALA A 271 9.30 13.41 15.55
C ALA A 271 9.91 13.89 14.22
N ASP A 272 9.81 15.18 13.95
CA ASP A 272 10.25 15.83 12.71
C ASP A 272 11.78 15.76 12.46
N ARG A 273 12.57 15.48 13.49
CA ARG A 273 14.03 15.28 13.41
C ARG A 273 14.43 13.84 13.09
N ALA A 274 13.53 12.89 13.18
CA ALA A 274 13.76 11.53 12.71
C ALA A 274 13.96 11.54 11.19
N LYS A 275 14.77 10.60 10.68
CA LYS A 275 15.20 10.60 9.29
C LYS A 275 14.81 9.30 8.60
N VAL A 276 14.47 9.40 7.34
CA VAL A 276 14.16 8.26 6.49
C VAL A 276 15.41 7.90 5.67
N ILE A 277 15.89 6.67 5.78
CA ILE A 277 16.96 6.18 4.89
C ILE A 277 16.42 5.84 3.52
N GLY A 278 15.29 5.16 3.48
CA GLY A 278 14.63 4.77 2.25
C GLY A 278 13.79 3.51 2.36
N PRO A 279 13.38 2.93 1.21
CA PRO A 279 12.52 1.75 1.14
C PRO A 279 13.28 0.46 1.52
N LEU A 280 12.53 -0.65 1.56
CA LEU A 280 13.01 -1.99 1.89
C LEU A 280 14.32 -2.38 1.18
N SER A 281 14.48 -2.04 -0.10
CA SER A 281 15.68 -2.37 -0.89
C SER A 281 16.97 -1.74 -0.33
N ARG A 282 16.87 -0.74 0.53
CA ARG A 282 18.03 -0.09 1.16
C ARG A 282 18.54 -0.80 2.41
N GLN A 283 17.82 -1.79 2.97
CA GLN A 283 18.19 -2.42 4.23
C GLN A 283 19.62 -2.98 4.24
N LEU A 284 19.92 -3.95 3.39
CA LEU A 284 21.24 -4.60 3.40
C LEU A 284 22.36 -3.61 3.08
N PHE A 285 22.13 -2.73 2.12
CA PHE A 285 23.11 -1.69 1.79
C PHE A 285 23.45 -0.83 2.98
N TYR A 286 22.44 -0.31 3.68
CA TYR A 286 22.68 0.59 4.80
C TYR A 286 23.25 -0.12 6.02
N VAL A 287 22.76 -1.29 6.37
CA VAL A 287 23.30 -2.13 7.44
C VAL A 287 24.80 -2.40 7.22
N ARG A 288 25.19 -2.77 6.01
CA ARG A 288 26.60 -3.05 5.65
C ARG A 288 27.51 -1.82 5.66
N THR A 289 26.99 -0.61 5.79
CA THR A 289 27.83 0.58 6.03
C THR A 289 28.46 0.56 7.41
N GLY A 290 27.84 -0.12 8.38
CA GLY A 290 28.26 -0.09 9.78
C GLY A 290 28.06 1.25 10.47
N ILE A 291 27.30 2.18 9.90
CA ILE A 291 27.05 3.51 10.48
C ILE A 291 26.10 3.44 11.67
N ALA A 292 25.10 2.56 11.62
CA ALA A 292 24.21 2.35 12.75
C ALA A 292 24.96 1.68 13.92
N ASP A 293 24.96 2.30 15.09
CA ASP A 293 25.49 1.70 16.31
C ASP A 293 24.57 0.61 16.84
N VAL A 294 23.27 0.88 16.77
CA VAL A 294 22.20 -0.06 17.15
C VAL A 294 21.20 -0.15 16.01
N ILE A 295 20.79 -1.38 15.71
CA ILE A 295 19.69 -1.69 14.82
C ILE A 295 18.56 -2.24 15.68
N VAL A 296 17.39 -1.64 15.58
CA VAL A 296 16.18 -2.11 16.24
C VAL A 296 15.22 -2.61 15.17
N THR A 297 14.81 -3.85 15.27
CA THR A 297 13.82 -4.43 14.36
C THR A 297 12.49 -4.56 15.11
N ASP A 298 11.42 -4.16 14.48
CA ASP A 298 10.07 -4.38 15.01
C ASP A 298 9.40 -5.57 14.29
N GLU A 299 8.46 -5.34 13.39
CA GLU A 299 7.76 -6.40 12.67
C GLU A 299 7.61 -6.10 11.18
N GLN A 300 7.51 -7.13 10.37
CA GLN A 300 7.23 -7.09 8.91
C GLN A 300 8.33 -6.48 8.04
N CYS A 301 8.47 -7.02 6.84
CA CYS A 301 9.38 -6.55 5.80
C CYS A 301 10.83 -6.38 6.25
N ILE A 302 11.30 -7.17 7.19
CA ILE A 302 12.67 -7.18 7.69
C ILE A 302 13.42 -8.34 7.03
N ARG A 303 14.67 -8.13 6.70
CA ARG A 303 15.53 -9.21 6.19
C ARG A 303 15.72 -10.29 7.26
N THR A 304 15.55 -11.54 6.87
CA THR A 304 15.70 -12.67 7.81
C THR A 304 17.13 -12.86 8.32
N ASP A 305 18.14 -12.35 7.58
CA ASP A 305 19.55 -12.41 7.93
C ASP A 305 20.08 -11.15 8.64
N ILE A 306 19.21 -10.20 9.00
CA ILE A 306 19.63 -8.89 9.53
C ILE A 306 20.49 -9.00 10.81
N ALA A 307 20.20 -9.97 11.68
CA ALA A 307 20.97 -10.19 12.89
C ALA A 307 22.42 -10.63 12.58
N ILE A 308 22.58 -11.46 11.54
CA ILE A 308 23.90 -11.90 11.05
C ILE A 308 24.65 -10.74 10.43
N GLU A 309 23.97 -9.95 9.59
CA GLU A 309 24.57 -8.80 8.90
C GLU A 309 24.98 -7.68 9.88
N ALA A 310 24.14 -7.42 10.89
CA ALA A 310 24.47 -6.48 11.97
C ALA A 310 25.78 -6.89 12.70
N LYS A 311 25.88 -8.17 13.05
CA LYS A 311 27.07 -8.70 13.72
C LYS A 311 28.34 -8.58 12.87
N LYS A 312 28.28 -8.78 11.55
CA LYS A 312 29.43 -8.66 10.64
C LYS A 312 30.03 -7.24 10.65
N VAL A 313 29.24 -6.22 10.89
CA VAL A 313 29.70 -4.83 10.91
C VAL A 313 29.82 -4.26 12.33
N GLY A 314 29.65 -5.10 13.35
CA GLY A 314 29.77 -4.72 14.76
C GLY A 314 28.64 -3.77 15.25
N SER A 315 27.49 -3.75 14.59
CA SER A 315 26.28 -3.08 15.08
C SER A 315 25.58 -3.97 16.11
N ALA A 316 25.12 -3.41 17.20
CA ALA A 316 24.24 -4.11 18.13
C ALA A 316 22.87 -4.31 17.49
N LEU A 317 22.13 -5.36 17.86
CA LEU A 317 20.77 -5.57 17.39
C LEU A 317 19.82 -5.91 18.54
N ILE A 318 18.68 -5.25 18.53
CA ILE A 318 17.52 -5.51 19.40
C ILE A 318 16.36 -5.91 18.50
N ALA A 319 15.78 -7.09 18.75
CA ALA A 319 14.49 -7.48 18.18
C ALA A 319 13.39 -7.02 19.13
N GLY A 320 12.43 -6.24 18.64
CA GLY A 320 11.37 -5.62 19.45
C GLY A 320 9.98 -6.20 19.20
N SER A 321 9.88 -7.41 18.64
CA SER A 321 8.61 -8.07 18.34
C SER A 321 8.73 -9.58 18.35
N ASP A 322 7.72 -10.27 18.86
CA ASP A 322 7.58 -11.72 18.86
C ASP A 322 7.44 -12.30 17.44
N LYS A 323 7.11 -11.48 16.44
CA LYS A 323 7.04 -11.85 15.03
C LYS A 323 8.39 -11.88 14.33
N ALA A 324 9.43 -11.33 14.94
CA ALA A 324 10.76 -11.21 14.38
C ALA A 324 11.86 -11.49 15.43
N CYS A 325 11.82 -12.70 15.99
CA CYS A 325 12.65 -13.10 17.14
C CYS A 325 14.06 -13.50 16.78
N TYR A 326 14.35 -13.91 15.55
CA TYR A 326 15.67 -14.39 15.04
C TYR A 326 16.34 -15.49 15.91
N GLY A 327 15.60 -16.20 16.75
CA GLY A 327 16.14 -17.15 17.71
C GLY A 327 16.95 -16.51 18.84
N LEU A 328 16.77 -15.21 19.07
CA LEU A 328 17.48 -14.48 20.11
C LEU A 328 16.90 -14.73 21.51
N PRO A 329 17.73 -14.67 22.59
CA PRO A 329 17.24 -14.77 23.95
C PRO A 329 16.30 -13.59 24.26
N GLU A 330 15.17 -13.90 24.87
CA GLU A 330 14.21 -12.93 25.39
C GLU A 330 14.67 -12.45 26.76
N VAL A 331 14.66 -11.12 26.99
CA VAL A 331 15.22 -10.50 28.22
C VAL A 331 14.38 -9.33 28.73
N SER A 332 13.09 -9.26 28.41
CA SER A 332 12.21 -8.14 28.78
C SER A 332 12.02 -7.97 30.30
N GLU A 333 12.26 -9.03 31.10
CA GLU A 333 12.16 -8.98 32.56
C GLU A 333 13.48 -8.58 33.27
N ARG A 334 14.54 -8.26 32.49
CA ARG A 334 15.86 -7.95 33.04
C ARG A 334 16.11 -6.44 33.15
N GLU A 335 17.01 -6.09 34.05
CA GLU A 335 17.45 -4.70 34.23
C GLU A 335 18.20 -4.17 32.99
N ALA A 336 17.85 -2.96 32.55
CA ALA A 336 18.43 -2.32 31.37
C ALA A 336 19.96 -2.30 31.37
N ASP A 337 20.59 -1.95 32.49
CA ASP A 337 22.05 -1.80 32.61
C ASP A 337 22.81 -3.13 32.46
N GLU A 338 22.21 -4.24 32.87
CA GLU A 338 22.77 -5.58 32.66
C GLU A 338 22.75 -5.95 31.18
N ILE A 339 21.59 -5.74 30.52
CA ILE A 339 21.43 -5.99 29.09
C ILE A 339 22.45 -5.16 28.30
N VAL A 340 22.54 -3.86 28.60
CA VAL A 340 23.47 -2.94 27.95
C VAL A 340 24.92 -3.40 28.11
N LYS A 341 25.30 -3.88 29.29
CA LYS A 341 26.67 -4.38 29.53
C LYS A 341 27.00 -5.57 28.62
N GLU A 342 26.12 -6.57 28.56
CA GLU A 342 26.33 -7.75 27.72
C GLU A 342 26.32 -7.41 26.22
N MET A 343 25.47 -6.48 25.79
CA MET A 343 25.46 -6.05 24.39
C MET A 343 26.75 -5.32 23.99
N VAL A 344 27.30 -4.48 24.88
CA VAL A 344 28.48 -3.68 24.57
C VAL A 344 29.77 -4.47 24.75
N GLU A 345 29.91 -5.26 25.84
CA GLU A 345 31.15 -5.95 26.19
C GLU A 345 31.26 -7.32 25.49
N GLU A 346 30.14 -8.02 25.31
CA GLU A 346 30.12 -9.38 24.77
C GLU A 346 29.56 -9.46 23.34
N GLY A 347 29.02 -8.37 22.81
CA GLY A 347 28.42 -8.32 21.46
C GLY A 347 27.16 -9.17 21.32
N LYS A 348 26.44 -9.42 22.43
CA LYS A 348 25.19 -10.16 22.42
C LYS A 348 24.08 -9.37 21.77
N GLN A 349 23.10 -10.09 21.21
CA GLN A 349 21.88 -9.57 20.62
C GLN A 349 20.68 -10.16 21.37
N PHE A 350 19.62 -9.40 21.54
CA PHE A 350 18.50 -9.79 22.38
C PHE A 350 17.13 -9.50 21.73
N LEU A 351 16.14 -10.28 22.17
CA LEU A 351 14.70 -10.01 21.98
C LEU A 351 14.21 -9.27 23.23
N ILE A 352 13.63 -8.07 23.04
CA ILE A 352 13.07 -7.24 24.10
C ILE A 352 11.64 -6.84 23.67
N LEU A 353 10.63 -7.44 24.25
CA LEU A 353 9.23 -7.22 23.89
C LEU A 353 8.62 -5.99 24.58
N ASP A 354 9.19 -5.59 25.72
CA ASP A 354 8.86 -4.32 26.38
C ASP A 354 9.43 -3.14 25.56
N HIS A 355 8.56 -2.34 24.98
CA HIS A 355 8.93 -1.24 24.09
C HIS A 355 9.69 -0.10 24.82
N GLU A 356 9.37 0.15 26.09
CA GLU A 356 10.02 1.19 26.90
C GLU A 356 11.44 0.75 27.23
N LEU A 357 11.61 -0.49 27.70
CA LEU A 357 12.91 -1.09 27.96
C LEU A 357 13.78 -1.16 26.68
N ALA A 358 13.18 -1.59 25.56
CA ALA A 358 13.89 -1.64 24.27
C ALA A 358 14.38 -0.26 23.84
N GLY A 359 13.59 0.78 24.04
CA GLY A 359 13.95 2.17 23.78
C GLY A 359 15.10 2.66 24.64
N GLU A 360 15.05 2.44 25.94
CA GLU A 360 16.11 2.77 26.90
C GLU A 360 17.43 2.05 26.56
N VAL A 361 17.37 0.73 26.36
CA VAL A 361 18.54 -0.10 26.03
C VAL A 361 19.16 0.37 24.71
N ALA A 362 18.36 0.62 23.67
CA ALA A 362 18.85 1.08 22.37
C ALA A 362 19.65 2.39 22.49
N VAL A 363 19.15 3.36 23.25
CA VAL A 363 19.85 4.64 23.46
C VAL A 363 21.14 4.47 24.26
N LYS A 364 21.09 3.73 25.37
CA LYS A 364 22.27 3.49 26.22
C LYS A 364 23.37 2.73 25.46
N VAL A 365 23.02 1.73 24.66
CA VAL A 365 23.97 0.96 23.84
C VAL A 365 24.56 1.84 22.74
N ALA A 366 23.75 2.63 22.03
CA ALA A 366 24.22 3.53 20.99
C ALA A 366 25.22 4.55 21.52
N MET A 367 24.94 5.15 22.69
CA MET A 367 25.84 6.11 23.34
C MET A 367 27.20 5.50 23.75
N LYS A 368 27.21 4.23 24.16
CA LYS A 368 28.46 3.53 24.56
C LYS A 368 29.24 3.01 23.35
N LEU A 369 28.60 2.58 22.27
CA LEU A 369 29.28 2.07 21.10
C LEU A 369 29.81 3.16 20.16
N ALA A 370 29.08 4.26 19.98
CA ALA A 370 29.41 5.29 19.00
C ALA A 370 30.87 5.82 19.07
N PRO A 371 31.48 6.10 20.27
CA PRO A 371 32.84 6.56 20.35
C PRO A 371 33.89 5.55 19.89
N GLN A 372 33.54 4.27 19.86
CA GLN A 372 34.43 3.15 19.53
C GLN A 372 34.37 2.75 18.07
N ARG A 373 33.48 3.34 17.31
CA ARG A 373 33.13 2.89 15.93
C ARG A 373 33.58 3.90 14.89
N LYS A 374 34.19 3.39 13.82
CA LYS A 374 34.45 4.16 12.62
C LYS A 374 33.22 4.20 11.70
N LYS A 375 32.72 5.40 11.46
CA LYS A 375 31.49 5.63 10.66
C LYS A 375 31.79 6.41 9.38
N GLU A 376 32.49 5.81 8.45
CA GLU A 376 32.84 6.45 7.19
C GLU A 376 32.28 5.66 6.00
N PHE A 377 31.74 6.37 5.04
CA PHE A 377 31.42 5.78 3.75
C PHE A 377 32.71 5.52 2.95
N VAL A 378 32.65 4.51 2.09
CA VAL A 378 33.72 4.24 1.14
C VAL A 378 33.87 5.43 0.18
N THR A 379 35.11 5.90 0.04
CA THR A 379 35.43 6.96 -0.91
C THR A 379 35.47 6.44 -2.36
N GLU A 380 35.36 7.33 -3.33
CA GLU A 380 35.47 6.97 -4.76
C GLU A 380 36.79 6.25 -5.06
N LYS A 381 37.90 6.69 -4.43
CA LYS A 381 39.23 6.11 -4.60
C LYS A 381 39.31 4.69 -4.06
N GLU A 382 38.76 4.44 -2.87
CA GLU A 382 38.70 3.09 -2.28
C GLU A 382 37.80 2.16 -3.13
N ALA A 383 36.68 2.68 -3.61
CA ALA A 383 35.78 1.92 -4.49
C ALA A 383 36.47 1.51 -5.80
N GLN A 384 37.27 2.41 -6.39
CA GLN A 384 38.08 2.07 -7.57
C GLN A 384 39.08 0.95 -7.28
N GLU A 385 39.79 1.02 -6.16
CA GLU A 385 40.74 -0.03 -5.77
C GLU A 385 40.05 -1.37 -5.55
N PHE A 386 38.91 -1.38 -4.88
CA PHE A 386 38.12 -2.61 -4.72
C PHE A 386 37.63 -3.16 -6.06
N ALA A 387 37.18 -2.30 -6.96
CA ALA A 387 36.64 -2.70 -8.26
C ALA A 387 37.72 -3.32 -9.19
N LYS A 388 39.01 -2.97 -9.04
CA LYS A 388 40.11 -3.56 -9.80
C LYS A 388 40.26 -5.07 -9.66
N LYS A 389 39.72 -5.66 -8.57
CA LYS A 389 39.67 -7.12 -8.38
C LYS A 389 38.75 -7.82 -9.38
N CYS A 390 37.77 -7.10 -9.97
CA CYS A 390 36.80 -7.67 -10.89
C CYS A 390 37.48 -8.10 -12.22
N LYS A 391 37.08 -9.28 -12.72
CA LYS A 391 37.54 -9.87 -13.98
C LYS A 391 36.43 -10.01 -15.02
N GLU A 392 35.28 -9.37 -14.78
CA GLU A 392 34.10 -9.41 -15.67
C GLU A 392 33.65 -10.84 -16.04
N CYS A 393 33.75 -11.79 -15.10
CA CYS A 393 33.43 -13.22 -15.35
C CYS A 393 31.91 -13.48 -15.56
N GLY A 394 31.03 -12.51 -15.30
CA GLY A 394 29.58 -12.63 -15.54
C GLY A 394 28.79 -13.37 -14.45
N ILE A 395 29.41 -13.99 -13.45
CA ILE A 395 28.71 -14.76 -12.41
C ILE A 395 27.71 -13.89 -11.64
N CYS A 396 28.11 -12.67 -11.25
CA CYS A 396 27.23 -11.74 -10.56
C CYS A 396 25.97 -11.34 -11.37
N GLU A 397 26.07 -11.34 -12.70
CA GLU A 397 24.95 -11.10 -13.61
C GLU A 397 24.02 -12.32 -13.68
N MET A 398 24.59 -13.54 -13.78
CA MET A 398 23.80 -14.77 -13.83
C MET A 398 23.00 -15.04 -12.55
N VAL A 399 23.56 -14.71 -11.38
CA VAL A 399 22.88 -14.91 -10.09
C VAL A 399 21.97 -13.75 -9.71
N CYS A 400 22.04 -12.65 -10.45
CA CYS A 400 21.18 -11.50 -10.21
C CYS A 400 19.74 -11.80 -10.64
N PRO A 401 18.73 -11.72 -9.76
CA PRO A 401 17.34 -11.94 -10.14
C PRO A 401 16.84 -11.04 -11.28
N ASN A 402 17.51 -9.90 -11.46
CA ASN A 402 17.15 -8.87 -12.44
C ASN A 402 18.16 -8.75 -13.59
N LEU A 403 19.14 -9.64 -13.65
CA LEU A 403 20.14 -9.74 -14.72
C LEU A 403 20.91 -8.42 -14.98
N PHE A 404 21.23 -7.67 -13.94
CA PHE A 404 21.98 -6.41 -14.08
C PHE A 404 23.45 -6.68 -14.43
N SER A 405 23.99 -5.87 -15.34
CA SER A 405 25.39 -5.94 -15.77
C SER A 405 26.36 -5.40 -14.71
N ILE A 406 26.39 -6.04 -13.55
CA ILE A 406 27.18 -5.64 -12.37
C ILE A 406 28.67 -5.71 -12.69
N GLY A 407 29.14 -6.75 -13.38
CA GLY A 407 30.55 -6.88 -13.76
C GLY A 407 31.04 -5.71 -14.61
N LYS A 408 30.24 -5.28 -15.59
CA LYS A 408 30.53 -4.08 -16.41
C LYS A 408 30.57 -2.79 -15.58
N SER A 409 29.64 -2.69 -14.60
CA SER A 409 29.65 -1.54 -13.67
C SER A 409 30.91 -1.51 -12.83
N MET A 410 31.41 -2.66 -12.35
CA MET A 410 32.67 -2.74 -11.61
C MET A 410 33.88 -2.36 -12.50
N ALA A 411 33.91 -2.82 -13.75
CA ALA A 411 34.97 -2.45 -14.70
C ALA A 411 35.00 -0.95 -15.00
N ASP A 412 33.83 -0.32 -15.12
CA ASP A 412 33.71 1.14 -15.29
C ASP A 412 34.17 1.90 -14.04
N VAL A 413 33.79 1.43 -12.84
CA VAL A 413 34.23 1.99 -11.56
C VAL A 413 35.76 1.92 -11.41
N ALA A 414 36.38 0.81 -11.80
CA ALA A 414 37.84 0.66 -11.77
C ALA A 414 38.56 1.74 -12.61
N LYS A 415 37.89 2.29 -13.62
CA LYS A 415 38.37 3.39 -14.50
C LYS A 415 37.90 4.77 -14.01
N GLY A 416 37.18 4.88 -12.90
CA GLY A 416 36.66 6.12 -12.34
C GLY A 416 35.29 6.56 -12.90
N ASN A 417 34.59 5.71 -13.65
CA ASN A 417 33.27 6.01 -14.15
C ASN A 417 32.19 5.32 -13.30
N PHE A 418 31.40 6.13 -12.57
CA PHE A 418 30.36 5.66 -11.64
C PHE A 418 28.93 5.70 -12.23
N GLY A 419 28.74 6.08 -13.50
CA GLY A 419 27.42 6.26 -14.09
C GLY A 419 26.56 4.99 -14.04
N LYS A 420 27.06 3.88 -14.61
CA LYS A 420 26.35 2.58 -14.58
C LYS A 420 26.13 2.04 -13.16
N LEU A 421 27.05 2.30 -12.23
CA LEU A 421 26.90 1.88 -10.85
C LEU A 421 25.66 2.54 -10.23
N ARG A 422 25.41 3.83 -10.50
CA ARG A 422 24.22 4.55 -10.01
C ARG A 422 22.93 4.01 -10.60
N GLU A 423 22.92 3.71 -11.91
CA GLU A 423 21.77 3.08 -12.56
C GLU A 423 21.46 1.71 -11.94
N VAL A 424 22.47 0.88 -11.73
CA VAL A 424 22.30 -0.42 -11.05
C VAL A 424 21.80 -0.24 -9.63
N PHE A 425 22.34 0.72 -8.88
CA PHE A 425 21.94 0.98 -7.49
C PHE A 425 20.46 1.38 -7.38
N ASN A 426 19.97 2.25 -8.28
CA ASN A 426 18.57 2.67 -8.30
C ASN A 426 17.59 1.53 -8.60
N LYS A 427 18.03 0.54 -9.35
CA LYS A 427 17.22 -0.63 -9.75
C LYS A 427 17.43 -1.86 -8.87
N CYS A 428 18.41 -1.84 -7.99
CA CYS A 428 18.80 -2.99 -7.19
C CYS A 428 17.87 -3.21 -5.99
N ILE A 429 17.41 -4.46 -5.84
CA ILE A 429 16.58 -4.87 -4.69
C ILE A 429 17.38 -5.19 -3.42
N GLY A 430 18.71 -5.08 -3.46
CA GLY A 430 19.56 -5.27 -2.28
C GLY A 430 19.63 -6.71 -1.75
N CYS A 431 19.58 -7.74 -2.63
CA CYS A 431 19.57 -9.14 -2.19
C CYS A 431 20.92 -9.69 -1.72
N GLY A 432 22.06 -9.15 -2.21
CA GLY A 432 23.41 -9.57 -1.83
C GLY A 432 24.03 -10.69 -2.68
N LYS A 433 23.26 -11.39 -3.52
CA LYS A 433 23.72 -12.57 -4.27
C LYS A 433 24.95 -12.35 -5.14
N CYS A 434 25.06 -11.19 -5.77
CA CYS A 434 26.21 -10.85 -6.60
C CYS A 434 27.54 -10.79 -5.84
N GLU A 435 27.51 -10.43 -4.55
CA GLU A 435 28.68 -10.40 -3.68
C GLU A 435 28.99 -11.78 -3.12
N GLU A 436 27.96 -12.51 -2.66
CA GLU A 436 28.08 -13.87 -2.12
C GLU A 436 28.70 -14.85 -3.12
N GLU A 437 28.34 -14.76 -4.39
CA GLU A 437 28.80 -15.67 -5.45
C GLU A 437 30.04 -15.15 -6.21
N CYS A 438 30.62 -14.04 -5.75
CA CYS A 438 31.78 -13.47 -6.43
C CYS A 438 33.07 -14.26 -6.16
N PRO A 439 33.68 -14.93 -7.17
CA PRO A 439 34.89 -15.75 -6.98
C PRO A 439 36.16 -14.93 -6.70
N ARG A 440 36.06 -13.61 -6.69
CA ARG A 440 37.17 -12.67 -6.44
C ARG A 440 36.94 -11.82 -5.17
N ASP A 441 35.93 -12.14 -4.39
CA ASP A 441 35.58 -11.40 -3.17
C ASP A 441 35.55 -9.87 -3.41
N VAL A 442 34.91 -9.45 -4.52
CA VAL A 442 34.70 -8.02 -4.81
C VAL A 442 33.62 -7.52 -3.86
N PRO A 443 33.91 -6.53 -2.98
CA PRO A 443 32.91 -6.04 -2.03
C PRO A 443 31.92 -5.09 -2.72
N ILE A 444 31.03 -5.66 -3.54
CA ILE A 444 30.12 -4.93 -4.44
C ILE A 444 29.24 -3.95 -3.66
N PHE A 445 28.72 -4.35 -2.51
CA PHE A 445 27.87 -3.51 -1.68
C PHE A 445 28.65 -2.32 -1.06
N LYS A 446 29.94 -2.51 -0.71
CA LYS A 446 30.78 -1.40 -0.30
C LYS A 446 31.02 -0.41 -1.45
N ILE A 447 31.30 -0.92 -2.63
CA ILE A 447 31.50 -0.10 -3.83
C ILE A 447 30.21 0.69 -4.14
N MET A 448 29.05 0.06 -4.01
CA MET A 448 27.74 0.72 -4.23
C MET A 448 27.43 1.84 -3.23
N GLN A 449 28.09 1.91 -2.06
CA GLN A 449 27.92 3.04 -1.13
C GLN A 449 28.25 4.38 -1.79
N VAL A 450 29.15 4.41 -2.77
CA VAL A 450 29.49 5.63 -3.51
C VAL A 450 28.30 6.15 -4.31
N ALA A 451 27.43 5.27 -4.81
CA ALA A 451 26.20 5.69 -5.48
C ALA A 451 25.23 6.43 -4.54
N ALA A 452 25.15 5.99 -3.28
CA ALA A 452 24.32 6.59 -2.24
C ALA A 452 24.93 7.87 -1.61
N SER A 453 26.19 8.19 -1.88
CA SER A 453 26.91 9.33 -1.26
C SER A 453 26.30 10.70 -1.55
N LYS A 454 25.36 10.78 -2.51
CA LYS A 454 24.62 12.01 -2.87
C LYS A 454 23.14 11.93 -2.53
N GLU A 455 22.69 10.89 -1.86
CA GLU A 455 21.29 10.74 -1.45
C GLU A 455 20.94 11.71 -0.31
N THR A 456 20.38 12.84 -0.69
CA THR A 456 19.81 13.84 0.23
C THR A 456 18.54 14.37 -0.42
N TYR A 457 17.40 14.07 0.19
CA TYR A 457 16.08 14.36 -0.32
C TYR A 457 15.20 14.95 0.78
N LYS A 458 14.01 15.40 0.40
CA LYS A 458 12.95 15.81 1.30
C LYS A 458 11.72 14.94 1.08
N LEU A 459 11.10 14.56 2.18
CA LEU A 459 9.83 13.84 2.25
C LEU A 459 8.88 14.66 3.13
N ARG A 460 7.62 14.76 2.75
CA ARG A 460 6.61 15.32 3.65
C ARG A 460 6.13 14.22 4.60
N ALA A 461 6.09 14.49 5.90
CA ALA A 461 5.57 13.55 6.89
C ALA A 461 4.11 13.18 6.60
N GLY A 462 3.70 11.96 6.97
CA GLY A 462 2.35 11.47 6.74
C GLY A 462 1.30 12.28 7.50
N ARG A 463 0.17 12.56 6.86
CA ARG A 463 -0.89 13.40 7.43
C ARG A 463 -2.06 12.64 8.06
N GLY A 464 -2.16 11.32 7.81
CA GLY A 464 -3.32 10.53 8.25
C GLY A 464 -4.57 10.74 7.39
N PRO A 465 -5.79 10.69 7.97
CA PRO A 465 -7.06 10.71 7.25
C PRO A 465 -7.26 11.95 6.37
N VAL A 466 -8.05 11.79 5.31
CA VAL A 466 -8.58 12.91 4.51
C VAL A 466 -9.81 13.47 5.20
N MET A 467 -9.87 14.78 5.38
CA MET A 467 -11.00 15.44 6.07
C MET A 467 -12.28 15.41 5.24
N ASP A 468 -13.42 15.35 5.93
CA ASP A 468 -14.74 15.42 5.31
C ASP A 468 -14.91 16.71 4.48
N THR A 469 -14.39 17.83 4.94
CA THR A 469 -14.39 19.11 4.23
C THR A 469 -13.61 19.05 2.91
N GLU A 470 -12.46 18.40 2.89
CA GLU A 470 -11.67 18.20 1.66
C GLU A 470 -12.43 17.29 0.68
N ILE A 471 -13.04 16.21 1.18
CA ILE A 471 -13.86 15.32 0.35
C ILE A 471 -15.06 16.07 -0.24
N ARG A 472 -15.71 16.96 0.51
CA ARG A 472 -16.81 17.81 0.01
C ARG A 472 -16.33 18.76 -1.08
N ASN A 473 -15.14 19.32 -0.97
CA ASN A 473 -14.57 20.22 -1.97
C ASN A 473 -14.25 19.51 -3.29
N VAL A 474 -13.63 18.33 -3.23
CA VAL A 474 -13.16 17.63 -4.44
C VAL A 474 -14.13 16.57 -4.96
N GLY A 475 -15.07 16.11 -4.17
CA GLY A 475 -15.94 14.98 -4.52
C GLY A 475 -16.82 15.26 -5.72
N ALA A 476 -17.47 16.43 -5.80
CA ALA A 476 -18.25 16.80 -6.97
C ALA A 476 -17.39 16.90 -8.25
N PRO A 477 -16.25 17.63 -8.27
CA PRO A 477 -15.33 17.62 -9.39
C PRO A 477 -14.86 16.21 -9.82
N LEU A 478 -14.59 15.32 -8.86
CA LEU A 478 -14.21 13.92 -9.16
C LEU A 478 -15.35 13.13 -9.80
N VAL A 479 -16.56 13.23 -9.24
CA VAL A 479 -17.74 12.52 -9.75
C VAL A 479 -18.18 13.07 -11.12
N LEU A 480 -18.00 14.36 -11.38
CA LEU A 480 -18.24 14.97 -12.68
C LEU A 480 -17.10 14.72 -13.69
N GLY A 481 -15.93 14.31 -13.21
CA GLY A 481 -14.75 14.06 -14.00
C GLY A 481 -13.94 15.31 -14.37
N THR A 482 -14.24 16.47 -13.82
CA THR A 482 -13.48 17.71 -14.06
C THR A 482 -12.14 17.71 -13.33
N ILE A 483 -12.04 17.07 -12.16
CA ILE A 483 -10.78 16.52 -11.65
C ILE A 483 -10.65 15.13 -12.29
N PRO A 484 -9.57 14.85 -13.04
CA PRO A 484 -9.49 13.62 -13.85
C PRO A 484 -9.52 12.34 -13.04
N GLY A 485 -9.06 12.39 -11.79
CA GLY A 485 -9.11 11.26 -10.87
C GLY A 485 -8.15 11.38 -9.69
N VAL A 486 -8.23 10.37 -8.82
CA VAL A 486 -7.29 10.14 -7.73
C VAL A 486 -6.37 8.99 -8.14
N ILE A 487 -5.07 9.20 -8.04
CA ILE A 487 -4.06 8.18 -8.30
C ILE A 487 -3.37 7.86 -6.99
N ALA A 488 -3.57 6.63 -6.51
CA ALA A 488 -3.01 6.14 -5.26
C ALA A 488 -1.81 5.23 -5.53
N LEU A 489 -0.59 5.72 -5.33
CA LEU A 489 0.61 4.89 -5.40
C LEU A 489 0.89 4.29 -4.03
N VAL A 490 0.88 2.97 -3.97
CA VAL A 490 0.83 2.23 -2.70
C VAL A 490 1.88 1.14 -2.63
N GLY A 491 2.29 0.79 -1.42
CA GLY A 491 3.10 -0.38 -1.13
C GLY A 491 4.60 -0.18 -1.25
N CYS A 492 5.32 -1.23 -1.66
CA CYS A 492 6.77 -1.34 -1.47
C CYS A 492 7.63 -0.58 -2.48
N SER A 493 7.21 -0.48 -3.73
CA SER A 493 7.81 0.31 -4.83
C SER A 493 9.34 0.21 -4.99
N ASN A 494 9.93 -0.98 -4.79
CA ASN A 494 11.38 -1.15 -4.72
C ASN A 494 12.07 -1.45 -6.07
N TYR A 495 11.31 -1.65 -7.15
CA TYR A 495 11.84 -2.14 -8.42
C TYR A 495 10.80 -1.88 -9.54
N PRO A 496 11.15 -1.71 -10.81
CA PRO A 496 12.50 -1.87 -11.39
C PRO A 496 13.41 -0.65 -11.24
N ASP A 497 12.85 0.55 -11.12
CA ASP A 497 13.57 1.78 -10.89
C ASP A 497 12.83 2.59 -9.81
N ILE A 498 13.52 2.96 -8.75
CA ILE A 498 12.90 3.71 -7.66
C ILE A 498 12.46 5.12 -8.10
N GLU A 499 13.06 5.68 -9.16
CA GLU A 499 12.68 6.99 -9.70
C GLU A 499 11.39 6.96 -10.52
N ASP A 500 10.91 5.78 -10.95
CA ASP A 500 9.69 5.65 -11.76
C ASP A 500 8.47 6.25 -11.05
N VAL A 501 8.38 6.07 -9.74
CA VAL A 501 7.26 6.60 -8.94
C VAL A 501 7.27 8.12 -8.93
N ALA A 502 8.44 8.75 -8.77
CA ALA A 502 8.57 10.21 -8.82
C ALA A 502 8.14 10.76 -10.19
N ASP A 503 8.50 10.07 -11.29
CA ASP A 503 8.08 10.43 -12.63
C ASP A 503 6.57 10.33 -12.83
N MET A 504 5.93 9.29 -12.29
CA MET A 504 4.47 9.14 -12.30
C MET A 504 3.81 10.26 -11.51
N VAL A 505 4.31 10.56 -10.33
CA VAL A 505 3.79 11.66 -9.48
C VAL A 505 3.88 12.99 -10.22
N ASP A 506 5.02 13.32 -10.80
CA ASP A 506 5.22 14.58 -11.55
C ASP A 506 4.26 14.68 -12.74
N GLU A 507 4.17 13.64 -13.56
CA GLU A 507 3.30 13.63 -14.75
C GLU A 507 1.83 13.82 -14.36
N PHE A 508 1.35 13.12 -13.33
CA PHE A 508 -0.07 13.15 -12.97
C PHE A 508 -0.45 14.39 -12.15
N ALA A 509 0.38 14.83 -11.22
CA ALA A 509 0.14 16.07 -10.48
C ALA A 509 0.08 17.29 -11.42
N ARG A 510 0.99 17.37 -12.39
CA ARG A 510 0.99 18.40 -13.44
C ARG A 510 -0.30 18.38 -14.28
N ARG A 511 -0.91 17.21 -14.48
CA ARG A 511 -2.18 17.03 -15.18
C ARG A 511 -3.41 17.18 -14.28
N LYS A 512 -3.22 17.67 -13.07
CA LYS A 512 -4.31 17.96 -12.12
C LYS A 512 -5.06 16.74 -11.60
N TYR A 513 -4.41 15.56 -11.59
CA TYR A 513 -4.86 14.46 -10.74
C TYR A 513 -4.55 14.78 -9.28
N ILE A 514 -5.31 14.21 -8.36
CA ILE A 514 -4.93 14.13 -6.96
C ILE A 514 -4.03 12.91 -6.80
N VAL A 515 -2.79 13.11 -6.38
CA VAL A 515 -1.84 12.02 -6.21
C VAL A 515 -1.67 11.72 -4.73
N VAL A 516 -1.99 10.50 -4.34
CA VAL A 516 -1.93 10.04 -2.95
C VAL A 516 -0.86 8.96 -2.81
N LEU A 517 -0.06 9.05 -1.77
CA LEU A 517 1.12 8.22 -1.57
C LEU A 517 1.09 7.58 -0.19
N THR A 518 1.53 6.31 -0.11
CA THR A 518 1.63 5.56 1.15
C THR A 518 2.84 4.64 1.16
N GLY A 519 3.33 4.33 2.35
CA GLY A 519 4.40 3.36 2.55
C GLY A 519 5.68 3.68 1.80
N CYS A 520 6.38 2.66 1.31
CA CYS A 520 7.61 2.87 0.54
C CYS A 520 7.39 3.64 -0.78
N ALA A 521 6.17 3.64 -1.35
CA ALA A 521 5.85 4.47 -2.51
C ALA A 521 5.98 5.96 -2.18
N ALA A 522 5.59 6.39 -0.98
CA ALA A 522 5.81 7.76 -0.53
C ALA A 522 7.30 8.11 -0.43
N MET A 523 8.13 7.17 0.03
CA MET A 523 9.58 7.40 0.10
C MET A 523 10.20 7.55 -1.28
N VAL A 524 9.95 6.58 -2.17
CA VAL A 524 10.58 6.60 -3.51
C VAL A 524 10.08 7.75 -4.38
N ALA A 525 8.86 8.25 -4.16
CA ALA A 525 8.38 9.47 -4.78
C ALA A 525 9.27 10.68 -4.48
N GLY A 526 9.83 10.75 -3.27
CA GLY A 526 10.77 11.80 -2.87
C GLY A 526 12.22 11.54 -3.27
N MET A 527 12.58 10.37 -3.82
CA MET A 527 13.99 10.00 -4.13
C MET A 527 14.45 10.45 -5.52
N LYS A 528 13.84 11.49 -6.05
CA LYS A 528 14.26 12.16 -7.28
C LYS A 528 14.15 13.67 -7.12
N LYS A 529 15.15 14.38 -7.60
CA LYS A 529 15.15 15.83 -7.71
C LYS A 529 14.98 16.24 -9.16
N ASP A 530 14.22 17.29 -9.39
CA ASP A 530 14.11 17.93 -10.69
C ASP A 530 15.35 18.81 -11.01
N GLU A 531 15.31 19.53 -12.13
CA GLU A 531 16.39 20.41 -12.58
C GLU A 531 16.67 21.57 -11.59
N GLU A 532 15.68 21.96 -10.78
CA GLU A 532 15.80 22.97 -9.73
C GLU A 532 16.32 22.39 -8.40
N GLY A 533 16.55 21.10 -8.34
CA GLY A 533 16.99 20.38 -7.14
C GLY A 533 15.87 20.09 -6.12
N LYS A 534 14.60 20.18 -6.53
CA LYS A 534 13.42 19.97 -5.70
C LYS A 534 12.85 18.56 -5.86
N THR A 535 12.40 17.97 -4.77
CA THR A 535 11.59 16.75 -4.79
C THR A 535 10.13 17.08 -5.13
N VAL A 536 9.31 16.07 -5.44
CA VAL A 536 7.88 16.26 -5.69
C VAL A 536 7.14 16.88 -4.49
N TYR A 537 7.60 16.63 -3.27
CA TYR A 537 7.02 17.21 -2.05
C TYR A 537 7.35 18.69 -1.84
N GLU A 538 8.42 19.17 -2.43
CA GLU A 538 8.79 20.60 -2.43
C GLU A 538 8.15 21.35 -3.61
N LYS A 539 7.76 20.61 -4.66
CA LYS A 539 7.25 21.17 -5.91
C LYS A 539 5.73 21.32 -5.93
N TYR A 540 5.00 20.36 -5.36
CA TYR A 540 3.55 20.30 -5.42
C TYR A 540 2.90 20.60 -4.05
N PRO A 541 1.68 21.18 -4.04
CA PRO A 541 0.96 21.42 -2.80
C PRO A 541 0.60 20.09 -2.11
N PRO A 542 0.55 20.06 -0.77
CA PRO A 542 0.22 18.86 0.00
C PRO A 542 -1.29 18.62 0.17
N ASP A 543 -2.12 19.48 -0.41
CA ASP A 543 -3.57 19.42 -0.24
C ASP A 543 -4.19 18.28 -1.03
N PHE A 544 -5.24 17.70 -0.48
CA PHE A 544 -6.07 16.72 -1.19
C PHE A 544 -6.98 17.44 -2.20
N ASP A 545 -6.35 17.98 -3.25
CA ASP A 545 -6.99 18.77 -4.31
C ASP A 545 -6.28 18.56 -5.66
N ALA A 546 -6.81 19.16 -6.71
CA ALA A 546 -6.35 19.06 -8.08
C ALA A 546 -4.86 19.44 -8.27
N GLY A 547 -4.00 18.47 -8.52
CA GLY A 547 -2.56 18.63 -8.65
C GLY A 547 -1.80 18.56 -7.32
N GLY A 548 -2.47 18.20 -6.22
CA GLY A 548 -1.84 17.96 -4.94
C GLY A 548 -1.10 16.62 -4.88
N VAL A 549 -0.03 16.57 -4.10
CA VAL A 549 0.78 15.39 -3.81
C VAL A 549 0.77 15.13 -2.31
N VAL A 550 0.03 14.11 -1.91
CA VAL A 550 -0.36 13.86 -0.53
C VAL A 550 0.31 12.61 -0.01
N ASN A 551 1.19 12.72 0.99
CA ASN A 551 1.64 11.56 1.78
C ASN A 551 0.65 11.34 2.94
N ILE A 552 -0.08 10.24 2.91
CA ILE A 552 -1.03 9.91 4.00
C ILE A 552 -0.30 9.25 5.18
N GLY A 553 0.75 8.45 4.93
CA GLY A 553 1.49 7.75 5.98
C GLY A 553 2.05 6.40 5.53
N SER A 554 2.14 5.47 6.45
CA SER A 554 2.63 4.11 6.19
C SER A 554 1.63 3.25 5.39
N CYS A 555 1.90 1.96 5.26
CA CYS A 555 0.98 1.04 4.55
C CYS A 555 -0.42 0.99 5.19
N VAL A 556 -0.55 1.11 6.50
CA VAL A 556 -1.86 1.10 7.18
C VAL A 556 -2.71 2.34 6.84
N ALA A 557 -2.08 3.43 6.43
CA ALA A 557 -2.81 4.62 5.97
C ALA A 557 -3.56 4.43 4.63
N ASN A 558 -3.33 3.33 3.90
CA ASN A 558 -4.11 3.01 2.69
C ASN A 558 -5.63 2.94 2.96
N ALA A 559 -6.03 2.61 4.16
CA ALA A 559 -7.44 2.62 4.57
C ALA A 559 -8.10 4.00 4.39
N HIS A 560 -7.33 5.08 4.51
CA HIS A 560 -7.88 6.43 4.33
C HIS A 560 -8.16 6.76 2.86
N ILE A 561 -7.52 6.07 1.91
CA ILE A 561 -7.81 6.20 0.48
C ILE A 561 -9.16 5.57 0.15
N SER A 562 -9.36 4.32 0.55
CA SER A 562 -10.67 3.65 0.40
C SER A 562 -11.74 4.37 1.22
N GLY A 563 -11.41 4.83 2.42
CA GLY A 563 -12.29 5.63 3.26
C GLY A 563 -12.75 6.92 2.59
N ALA A 564 -11.85 7.65 1.93
CA ALA A 564 -12.22 8.83 1.15
C ALA A 564 -13.17 8.50 0.00
N ALA A 565 -12.94 7.40 -0.71
CA ALA A 565 -13.83 6.95 -1.78
C ALA A 565 -15.23 6.55 -1.26
N ILE A 566 -15.29 5.86 -0.13
CA ILE A 566 -16.54 5.51 0.57
C ILE A 566 -17.30 6.79 0.96
N LYS A 567 -16.61 7.78 1.51
CA LYS A 567 -17.23 9.07 1.90
C LYS A 567 -17.73 9.86 0.69
N ILE A 568 -17.07 9.80 -0.46
CA ILE A 568 -17.58 10.40 -1.70
C ILE A 568 -18.94 9.78 -2.06
N ALA A 569 -19.08 8.47 -2.00
CA ALA A 569 -20.36 7.79 -2.25
C ALA A 569 -21.42 8.17 -1.20
N ASN A 570 -21.05 8.23 0.07
CA ASN A 570 -21.93 8.61 1.15
C ASN A 570 -22.48 10.07 0.96
N ILE A 571 -21.58 11.01 0.71
CA ILE A 571 -21.93 12.46 0.62
C ILE A 571 -22.69 12.76 -0.68
N PHE A 572 -22.18 12.30 -1.83
CA PHE A 572 -22.70 12.73 -3.15
C PHE A 572 -23.80 11.83 -3.69
N ALA A 573 -23.91 10.60 -3.25
CA ALA A 573 -25.02 9.73 -3.57
C ALA A 573 -26.03 9.57 -2.43
N THR A 574 -25.79 10.18 -1.29
CA THR A 574 -26.60 10.01 -0.06
C THR A 574 -26.80 8.55 0.32
N LEU A 575 -25.80 7.71 0.06
CA LEU A 575 -25.83 6.31 0.42
C LEU A 575 -25.51 6.14 1.91
N PRO A 576 -26.28 5.35 2.66
CA PRO A 576 -25.92 5.04 4.02
C PRO A 576 -24.56 4.36 4.04
N ILE A 577 -23.71 4.67 5.02
CA ILE A 577 -22.38 4.12 5.12
C ILE A 577 -22.40 2.76 5.81
N ARG A 578 -23.19 2.62 6.88
CA ARG A 578 -23.26 1.43 7.73
C ARG A 578 -23.71 0.22 6.94
N ALA A 579 -22.87 -0.80 6.87
CA ALA A 579 -23.13 -2.09 6.26
C ALA A 579 -23.64 -2.01 4.78
N ASN A 580 -23.23 -0.99 4.06
CA ASN A 580 -23.67 -0.74 2.69
C ASN A 580 -22.50 -0.82 1.69
N TYR A 581 -21.82 -1.95 1.65
CA TYR A 581 -20.64 -2.16 0.82
C TYR A 581 -20.98 -2.44 -0.66
N GLU A 582 -22.19 -2.91 -0.97
CA GLU A 582 -22.59 -3.17 -2.37
C GLU A 582 -22.83 -1.88 -3.14
N LEU A 583 -23.73 -1.04 -2.66
CA LEU A 583 -24.11 0.20 -3.35
C LEU A 583 -22.97 1.20 -3.40
N ILE A 584 -22.16 1.26 -2.35
CA ILE A 584 -20.98 2.13 -2.28
C ILE A 584 -19.95 1.69 -3.32
N ALA A 585 -19.62 0.41 -3.39
CA ALA A 585 -18.66 -0.11 -4.38
C ALA A 585 -19.15 0.10 -5.82
N ASP A 586 -20.44 -0.15 -6.08
CA ASP A 586 -21.04 0.09 -7.40
C ASP A 586 -20.98 1.58 -7.80
N TYR A 587 -21.24 2.48 -6.85
CA TYR A 587 -21.14 3.93 -7.08
C TYR A 587 -19.70 4.34 -7.39
N ILE A 588 -18.73 3.88 -6.60
CA ILE A 588 -17.32 4.19 -6.83
C ILE A 588 -16.89 3.69 -8.21
N LEU A 589 -17.19 2.44 -8.53
CA LEU A 589 -16.87 1.82 -9.82
C LEU A 589 -17.36 2.63 -11.02
N ASN A 590 -18.57 3.15 -10.94
CA ASN A 590 -19.23 3.79 -12.09
C ASN A 590 -19.02 5.31 -12.15
N ARG A 591 -18.57 5.96 -11.07
CA ARG A 591 -18.53 7.42 -10.99
C ARG A 591 -17.24 8.03 -10.50
N VAL A 592 -16.50 7.35 -9.63
CA VAL A 592 -15.30 7.95 -9.04
C VAL A 592 -14.08 7.59 -9.86
N GLY A 593 -13.53 8.54 -10.59
CA GLY A 593 -12.27 8.36 -11.29
C GLY A 593 -11.15 8.13 -10.28
N ALA A 594 -10.73 6.89 -10.09
CA ALA A 594 -9.64 6.52 -9.18
C ALA A 594 -8.86 5.34 -9.74
N CYS A 595 -7.58 5.27 -9.47
CA CYS A 595 -6.71 4.17 -9.84
C CYS A 595 -5.66 3.95 -8.76
N GLY A 596 -5.59 2.71 -8.23
CA GLY A 596 -4.49 2.28 -7.40
C GLY A 596 -3.29 1.88 -8.27
N VAL A 597 -2.08 2.13 -7.80
CA VAL A 597 -0.85 1.76 -8.49
C VAL A 597 0.09 1.07 -7.51
N ALA A 598 0.29 -0.23 -7.69
CA ALA A 598 1.27 -1.02 -6.96
C ALA A 598 2.48 -1.25 -7.86
N TRP A 599 3.47 -0.34 -7.79
CA TRP A 599 4.62 -0.32 -8.69
C TRP A 599 5.82 -1.05 -8.10
N GLY A 600 6.38 -2.00 -8.84
CA GLY A 600 7.58 -2.74 -8.47
C GLY A 600 7.31 -4.01 -7.65
N ALA A 601 8.38 -4.55 -7.07
CA ALA A 601 8.29 -5.74 -6.23
C ALA A 601 7.53 -5.45 -4.94
N MET A 602 6.53 -6.25 -4.65
CA MET A 602 5.58 -6.06 -3.56
C MET A 602 5.50 -7.28 -2.64
N SER A 603 5.24 -7.03 -1.36
CA SER A 603 4.88 -8.07 -0.39
C SER A 603 3.42 -8.52 -0.57
N GLN A 604 3.01 -9.55 0.16
CA GLN A 604 1.62 -10.03 0.20
C GLN A 604 0.64 -8.95 0.68
N LYS A 605 1.08 -7.98 1.46
CA LYS A 605 0.26 -6.81 1.85
C LYS A 605 -0.27 -6.04 0.63
N ALA A 606 0.53 -5.90 -0.43
CA ALA A 606 0.06 -5.27 -1.65
C ALA A 606 -1.01 -6.10 -2.38
N ALA A 607 -1.04 -7.42 -2.20
CA ALA A 607 -2.12 -8.25 -2.71
C ALA A 607 -3.44 -7.90 -2.02
N SER A 608 -3.47 -7.84 -0.69
CA SER A 608 -4.68 -7.50 0.07
C SER A 608 -5.11 -6.04 -0.14
N ILE A 609 -4.17 -5.08 -0.14
CA ILE A 609 -4.46 -3.67 -0.42
C ILE A 609 -5.10 -3.51 -1.81
N GLY A 610 -4.47 -4.08 -2.85
CA GLY A 610 -4.95 -3.96 -4.23
C GLY A 610 -6.29 -4.64 -4.45
N THR A 611 -6.49 -5.83 -3.91
CA THR A 611 -7.77 -6.55 -3.99
C THR A 611 -8.86 -5.82 -3.19
N GLY A 612 -8.53 -5.20 -2.07
CA GLY A 612 -9.46 -4.34 -1.32
C GLY A 612 -9.88 -3.12 -2.14
N PHE A 613 -8.98 -2.48 -2.86
CA PHE A 613 -9.36 -1.43 -3.81
C PHE A 613 -10.31 -1.96 -4.88
N ASN A 614 -10.04 -3.15 -5.45
CA ASN A 614 -10.95 -3.77 -6.42
C ASN A 614 -12.33 -4.04 -5.80
N ARG A 615 -12.38 -4.50 -4.54
CA ARG A 615 -13.65 -4.72 -3.83
C ARG A 615 -14.47 -3.43 -3.70
N TRP A 616 -13.81 -2.30 -3.52
CA TRP A 616 -14.45 -0.97 -3.49
C TRP A 616 -14.65 -0.34 -4.87
N GLY A 617 -14.44 -1.07 -5.96
CA GLY A 617 -14.66 -0.58 -7.32
C GLY A 617 -13.54 0.33 -7.86
N VAL A 618 -12.36 0.31 -7.26
CA VAL A 618 -11.17 1.03 -7.73
C VAL A 618 -10.25 0.07 -8.48
N PRO A 619 -9.97 0.29 -9.76
CA PRO A 619 -9.01 -0.53 -10.51
C PRO A 619 -7.58 -0.26 -10.05
N VAL A 620 -6.72 -1.26 -10.24
CA VAL A 620 -5.31 -1.22 -9.82
C VAL A 620 -4.38 -1.56 -10.97
N VAL A 621 -3.34 -0.76 -11.15
CA VAL A 621 -2.20 -1.07 -12.01
C VAL A 621 -1.14 -1.80 -11.17
N LEU A 622 -0.68 -2.95 -11.65
CA LEU A 622 0.42 -3.70 -11.08
C LEU A 622 1.65 -3.56 -11.95
N GLY A 623 2.70 -3.06 -11.35
CA GLY A 623 3.97 -2.88 -12.01
C GLY A 623 4.79 -4.18 -12.11
N PRO A 624 6.02 -4.07 -12.62
CA PRO A 624 6.93 -5.20 -12.73
C PRO A 624 7.09 -5.94 -11.40
N HIS A 625 7.23 -7.26 -11.45
CA HIS A 625 7.29 -8.16 -10.28
C HIS A 625 6.03 -8.26 -9.42
N SER A 626 5.19 -7.24 -9.35
CA SER A 626 3.87 -7.35 -8.71
C SER A 626 2.86 -8.09 -9.60
N SER A 627 3.20 -8.35 -10.85
CA SER A 627 2.43 -9.20 -11.77
C SER A 627 2.18 -10.63 -11.26
N LYS A 628 2.95 -11.09 -10.27
CA LYS A 628 2.69 -12.35 -9.54
C LYS A 628 1.31 -12.36 -8.87
N TYR A 629 0.72 -11.20 -8.59
CA TYR A 629 -0.62 -11.06 -8.02
C TYR A 629 -1.73 -10.85 -9.06
N ARG A 630 -1.42 -10.97 -10.35
CA ARG A 630 -2.39 -10.69 -11.43
C ARG A 630 -3.65 -11.54 -11.39
N ARG A 631 -3.64 -12.66 -10.65
CA ARG A 631 -4.80 -13.51 -10.48
C ARG A 631 -5.92 -12.86 -9.66
N LEU A 632 -5.63 -11.82 -8.91
CA LEU A 632 -6.62 -10.99 -8.19
C LEU A 632 -7.60 -10.25 -9.12
N TYR A 633 -7.59 -10.51 -10.42
CA TYR A 633 -8.09 -9.60 -11.39
C TYR A 633 -9.32 -10.07 -12.11
N LEU A 634 -10.30 -9.24 -11.99
CA LEU A 634 -11.55 -9.35 -12.67
C LEU A 634 -11.35 -8.89 -14.12
N SER A 635 -11.20 -9.85 -15.02
CA SER A 635 -11.11 -9.63 -16.46
C SER A 635 -12.52 -9.66 -17.05
N ARG A 636 -12.89 -8.66 -17.84
CA ARG A 636 -14.18 -8.63 -18.50
C ARG A 636 -14.38 -9.85 -19.41
N LYS A 637 -15.56 -10.46 -19.35
CA LYS A 637 -16.00 -11.44 -20.34
C LYS A 637 -16.50 -10.73 -21.59
N GLU A 638 -16.28 -11.34 -22.76
CA GLU A 638 -16.63 -10.74 -24.03
C GLU A 638 -18.14 -10.52 -24.21
N GLU A 639 -18.95 -11.33 -23.55
CA GLU A 639 -20.40 -11.36 -23.69
C GLU A 639 -21.16 -10.68 -22.54
N ASP A 640 -20.45 -10.20 -21.51
CA ASP A 640 -21.11 -9.66 -20.32
C ASP A 640 -21.39 -8.16 -20.48
N ASP A 641 -22.63 -7.77 -20.30
CA ASP A 641 -23.02 -6.39 -20.12
C ASP A 641 -22.84 -5.95 -18.66
N TRP A 642 -22.40 -4.72 -18.48
CA TRP A 642 -22.36 -4.10 -17.16
C TRP A 642 -23.74 -3.62 -16.74
N THR A 643 -24.06 -3.86 -15.48
CA THR A 643 -25.15 -3.14 -14.82
C THR A 643 -24.63 -1.90 -14.10
N VAL A 644 -25.35 -0.81 -14.21
CA VAL A 644 -25.07 0.45 -13.51
C VAL A 644 -26.30 0.83 -12.71
N MET A 645 -26.11 1.34 -11.52
CA MET A 645 -27.22 1.92 -10.77
C MET A 645 -27.62 3.25 -11.40
N ASP A 646 -28.87 3.34 -11.88
CA ASP A 646 -29.45 4.62 -12.28
C ASP A 646 -29.67 5.47 -11.02
N GLY A 647 -29.00 6.62 -10.96
CA GLY A 647 -29.07 7.52 -9.82
C GLY A 647 -30.48 8.13 -9.55
N ARG A 648 -31.39 8.08 -10.53
CA ARG A 648 -32.78 8.59 -10.39
C ARG A 648 -33.73 7.54 -9.84
N THR A 649 -33.66 6.33 -10.44
CA THR A 649 -34.60 5.25 -10.14
C THR A 649 -34.09 4.31 -9.05
N ARG A 650 -32.78 4.35 -8.75
CA ARG A 650 -32.07 3.36 -7.91
C ARG A 650 -32.21 1.91 -8.40
N GLN A 651 -32.51 1.74 -9.66
CA GLN A 651 -32.57 0.43 -10.29
C GLN A 651 -31.25 0.13 -11.01
N LEU A 652 -30.87 -1.13 -11.02
CA LEU A 652 -29.79 -1.61 -11.87
C LEU A 652 -30.27 -1.61 -13.32
N VAL A 653 -29.57 -0.91 -14.19
CA VAL A 653 -29.82 -0.85 -15.62
C VAL A 653 -28.65 -1.42 -16.37
N ASP A 654 -28.93 -2.23 -17.40
CA ASP A 654 -27.90 -2.81 -18.24
C ASP A 654 -27.26 -1.72 -19.10
N THR A 655 -25.95 -1.80 -19.27
CA THR A 655 -25.20 -0.92 -20.15
C THR A 655 -24.10 -1.68 -20.87
N LYS A 656 -24.01 -1.47 -22.18
CA LYS A 656 -23.00 -2.09 -23.04
C LYS A 656 -21.65 -1.37 -23.01
N GLU A 657 -21.51 -0.34 -22.21
CA GLU A 657 -20.29 0.43 -22.12
C GLU A 657 -19.35 -0.16 -21.07
N PRO A 658 -18.11 -0.52 -21.43
CA PRO A 658 -17.11 -0.93 -20.46
C PRO A 658 -16.65 0.26 -19.62
N SER A 659 -16.41 0.05 -18.31
CA SER A 659 -15.79 1.10 -17.51
C SER A 659 -15.48 0.61 -16.09
N PRO A 660 -14.28 0.53 -15.72
CA PRO A 660 -13.11 0.17 -16.52
C PRO A 660 -13.25 -1.23 -17.13
N GLU A 661 -12.49 -1.52 -18.17
CA GLU A 661 -12.53 -2.81 -18.84
C GLU A 661 -12.08 -3.97 -17.95
N HIS A 662 -11.12 -3.70 -17.06
CA HIS A 662 -10.63 -4.60 -16.03
C HIS A 662 -10.50 -3.86 -14.70
N LEU A 663 -10.48 -4.57 -13.59
CA LEU A 663 -10.18 -4.02 -12.26
C LEU A 663 -8.70 -4.13 -11.89
N ALA A 664 -7.89 -4.86 -12.67
CA ALA A 664 -6.45 -4.77 -12.53
C ALA A 664 -5.73 -4.99 -13.86
N TYR A 665 -4.63 -4.27 -14.01
CA TYR A 665 -3.78 -4.28 -15.19
C TYR A 665 -2.34 -4.53 -14.81
N VAL A 666 -1.68 -5.38 -15.57
CA VAL A 666 -0.23 -5.56 -15.47
C VAL A 666 0.46 -4.63 -16.46
N CYS A 667 1.34 -3.78 -15.93
CA CYS A 667 2.20 -2.91 -16.72
C CYS A 667 3.66 -3.23 -16.38
N GLU A 668 4.38 -3.84 -17.31
CA GLU A 668 5.78 -4.21 -17.12
C GLU A 668 6.74 -3.03 -17.34
N THR A 669 6.26 -1.92 -17.92
CA THR A 669 7.04 -0.71 -18.14
C THR A 669 6.31 0.53 -17.64
N LYS A 670 7.07 1.54 -17.23
CA LYS A 670 6.55 2.84 -16.80
C LYS A 670 5.70 3.50 -17.90
N GLU A 671 6.14 3.44 -19.14
CA GLU A 671 5.45 4.03 -20.28
C GLU A 671 4.05 3.43 -20.45
N LYS A 672 3.93 2.10 -20.31
CA LYS A 672 2.63 1.42 -20.36
C LYS A 672 1.76 1.84 -19.19
N ALA A 673 2.31 1.97 -17.98
CA ALA A 673 1.56 2.44 -16.81
C ALA A 673 1.07 3.88 -16.99
N MET A 674 1.93 4.78 -17.50
CA MET A 674 1.57 6.17 -17.78
C MET A 674 0.36 6.31 -18.71
N VAL A 675 0.17 5.38 -19.61
CA VAL A 675 -0.97 5.35 -20.55
C VAL A 675 -2.19 4.66 -19.93
N THR A 676 -1.97 3.58 -19.19
CA THR A 676 -3.05 2.76 -18.63
C THR A 676 -3.78 3.47 -17.49
N ILE A 677 -3.07 4.17 -16.60
CA ILE A 677 -3.65 4.85 -15.44
C ILE A 677 -4.76 5.85 -15.81
N PRO A 678 -4.57 6.79 -16.76
CA PRO A 678 -5.63 7.71 -17.19
C PRO A 678 -6.83 6.98 -17.79
N LYS A 679 -6.59 5.93 -18.58
CA LYS A 679 -7.64 5.08 -19.14
C LYS A 679 -8.52 4.49 -18.03
N LEU A 680 -7.92 4.00 -16.95
CA LEU A 680 -8.62 3.42 -15.81
C LEU A 680 -9.37 4.45 -14.96
N CYS A 681 -9.08 5.73 -15.09
CA CYS A 681 -9.84 6.80 -14.45
C CYS A 681 -11.11 7.20 -15.21
N ILE A 682 -11.30 6.73 -16.47
CA ILE A 682 -12.52 6.97 -17.25
C ILE A 682 -13.65 6.13 -16.65
N ARG A 683 -14.80 6.76 -16.38
CA ARG A 683 -15.97 6.10 -15.79
C ARG A 683 -17.21 6.24 -16.67
N LYS A 684 -18.12 5.26 -16.59
CA LYS A 684 -19.36 5.25 -17.38
C LYS A 684 -20.14 6.54 -17.24
N ASN A 685 -20.25 7.04 -16.03
CA ASN A 685 -21.08 8.18 -15.68
C ASN A 685 -20.34 9.53 -15.70
N ASP A 686 -19.17 9.60 -16.33
CA ASP A 686 -18.50 10.88 -16.58
C ASP A 686 -19.41 11.80 -17.38
N THR A 687 -19.40 13.09 -17.05
CA THR A 687 -19.97 14.13 -17.90
C THR A 687 -19.23 14.20 -19.24
N PRO A 688 -19.82 14.73 -20.32
CA PRO A 688 -19.08 14.93 -21.57
C PRO A 688 -17.79 15.73 -21.40
N GLN A 689 -17.80 16.78 -20.57
CA GLN A 689 -16.62 17.57 -20.26
C GLN A 689 -15.57 16.75 -19.50
N GLY A 690 -15.96 16.05 -18.45
CA GLY A 690 -15.04 15.19 -17.69
C GLY A 690 -14.46 14.07 -18.54
N ARG A 691 -15.28 13.42 -19.37
CA ARG A 691 -14.84 12.41 -20.33
C ARG A 691 -13.82 13.01 -21.32
N SER A 692 -14.08 14.19 -21.85
CA SER A 692 -13.19 14.86 -22.78
C SER A 692 -11.82 15.17 -22.14
N ILE A 693 -11.78 15.60 -20.88
CA ILE A 693 -10.53 15.81 -20.14
C ILE A 693 -9.74 14.51 -20.02
N LYS A 694 -10.40 13.43 -19.57
CA LYS A 694 -9.75 12.13 -19.38
C LYS A 694 -9.26 11.52 -20.70
N LEU A 695 -10.05 11.61 -21.77
CA LEU A 695 -9.65 11.19 -23.11
C LEU A 695 -8.49 12.02 -23.65
N ASN A 696 -8.44 13.32 -23.37
CA ASN A 696 -7.29 14.16 -23.73
C ASN A 696 -6.00 13.65 -23.07
N HIS A 697 -6.06 13.27 -21.80
CA HIS A 697 -4.92 12.70 -21.10
C HIS A 697 -4.52 11.35 -21.69
N TYR A 698 -5.49 10.46 -21.92
CA TYR A 698 -5.24 9.14 -22.50
C TYR A 698 -4.57 9.23 -23.88
N ILE A 699 -5.12 10.01 -24.79
CA ILE A 699 -4.57 10.19 -26.16
C ILE A 699 -3.20 10.86 -26.11
N SER A 700 -3.03 11.94 -25.33
CA SER A 700 -1.77 12.67 -25.29
C SER A 700 -0.63 11.85 -24.69
N LEU A 701 -0.92 11.04 -23.66
CA LEU A 701 0.06 10.14 -23.06
C LEU A 701 0.36 8.93 -23.96
N TRP A 702 -0.64 8.41 -24.66
CA TRP A 702 -0.41 7.41 -25.69
C TRP A 702 0.57 7.92 -26.76
N LYS A 703 0.31 9.10 -27.32
CA LYS A 703 1.21 9.71 -28.31
C LYS A 703 2.62 9.95 -27.78
N LYS A 704 2.73 10.32 -26.51
CA LYS A 704 4.03 10.57 -25.85
C LYS A 704 4.84 9.30 -25.63
N TYR A 705 4.22 8.21 -25.19
CA TYR A 705 4.91 7.03 -24.69
C TYR A 705 4.83 5.81 -25.60
N MET A 706 3.83 5.72 -26.49
CA MET A 706 3.61 4.55 -27.35
C MET A 706 3.98 4.79 -28.82
N GLY A 707 4.67 5.88 -29.13
CA GLY A 707 5.22 6.14 -30.47
C GLY A 707 4.28 6.79 -31.48
N GLY A 708 3.18 7.41 -31.05
CA GLY A 708 2.25 8.16 -31.88
C GLY A 708 0.95 7.41 -32.21
N GLY A 709 0.14 7.94 -33.12
CA GLY A 709 -1.15 7.38 -33.48
C GLY A 709 -2.23 7.58 -32.39
N LEU A 710 -3.34 6.87 -32.54
CA LEU A 710 -4.43 6.81 -31.57
C LEU A 710 -4.44 5.42 -30.90
N PRO A 711 -4.92 5.31 -29.63
CA PRO A 711 -5.13 4.01 -29.01
C PRO A 711 -6.12 3.16 -29.80
N ASP A 712 -5.83 1.87 -30.02
CA ASP A 712 -6.69 0.95 -30.79
C ASP A 712 -8.06 0.74 -30.14
N ASP A 713 -8.13 0.85 -28.82
CA ASP A 713 -9.35 0.68 -28.03
C ASP A 713 -10.09 2.01 -27.74
N LEU A 714 -9.61 3.14 -28.28
CA LEU A 714 -10.19 4.46 -28.02
C LEU A 714 -11.69 4.54 -28.30
N HIS A 715 -12.15 3.83 -29.35
CA HIS A 715 -13.57 3.77 -29.74
C HIS A 715 -14.49 3.21 -28.64
N LEU A 716 -13.98 2.39 -27.74
CA LEU A 716 -14.73 1.84 -26.60
C LEU A 716 -15.07 2.93 -25.57
N PHE A 717 -14.25 3.97 -25.47
CA PHE A 717 -14.38 5.03 -24.48
C PHE A 717 -15.06 6.30 -25.03
N VAL A 718 -15.29 6.40 -26.31
CA VAL A 718 -16.02 7.50 -26.96
C VAL A 718 -17.49 7.12 -27.10
N ARG A 719 -18.39 7.77 -26.37
CA ARG A 719 -19.83 7.55 -26.43
C ARG A 719 -20.48 8.46 -27.47
N ARG A 720 -20.04 9.71 -27.50
CA ARG A 720 -20.60 10.79 -28.34
C ARG A 720 -19.50 11.72 -28.85
N LYS A 721 -19.81 12.47 -29.89
CA LYS A 721 -18.89 13.51 -30.44
C LYS A 721 -18.50 14.57 -29.40
N ALA A 722 -19.35 14.80 -28.39
CA ALA A 722 -19.08 15.73 -27.28
C ALA A 722 -18.02 15.21 -26.30
N ASP A 723 -17.77 13.92 -26.24
CA ASP A 723 -16.74 13.32 -25.41
C ASP A 723 -15.32 13.55 -25.98
N ILE A 724 -15.20 13.84 -27.28
CA ILE A 724 -13.93 13.91 -27.98
C ILE A 724 -13.24 15.25 -27.66
N PRO A 725 -11.98 15.23 -27.19
CA PRO A 725 -11.22 16.44 -26.90
C PRO A 725 -11.06 17.32 -28.16
N ILE A 726 -11.27 18.62 -28.00
CA ILE A 726 -11.25 19.55 -29.14
C ILE A 726 -9.91 19.53 -29.89
N VAL A 727 -8.80 19.33 -29.17
CA VAL A 727 -7.45 19.27 -29.72
C VAL A 727 -7.27 18.09 -30.67
N PHE A 728 -7.92 16.95 -30.40
CA PHE A 728 -7.83 15.72 -31.20
C PHE A 728 -9.07 15.47 -32.04
N LYS A 729 -10.05 16.38 -32.03
CA LYS A 729 -11.38 16.12 -32.63
C LYS A 729 -11.33 15.74 -34.09
N LYS A 730 -10.54 16.43 -34.89
CA LYS A 730 -10.40 16.16 -36.33
C LYS A 730 -9.82 14.77 -36.58
N GLU A 731 -8.75 14.43 -35.91
CA GLU A 731 -8.04 13.15 -36.05
C GLU A 731 -8.91 11.98 -35.58
N VAL A 732 -9.47 12.09 -34.36
CA VAL A 732 -10.33 11.04 -33.78
C VAL A 732 -11.58 10.84 -34.61
N MET A 733 -12.24 11.89 -35.08
CA MET A 733 -13.45 11.75 -35.92
C MET A 733 -13.15 11.10 -37.28
N ALA A 734 -11.98 11.38 -37.90
CA ALA A 734 -11.58 10.72 -39.14
C ALA A 734 -11.38 9.22 -38.90
N TRP A 735 -10.63 8.86 -37.86
CA TRP A 735 -10.38 7.48 -37.50
C TRP A 735 -11.67 6.73 -37.11
N LEU A 736 -12.56 7.32 -36.31
CA LEU A 736 -13.84 6.72 -35.93
C LEU A 736 -14.73 6.44 -37.13
N LYS A 737 -14.71 7.33 -38.14
CA LYS A 737 -15.43 7.12 -39.40
C LYS A 737 -14.85 5.96 -40.22
N GLU A 738 -13.52 5.82 -40.24
CA GLU A 738 -12.82 4.73 -40.94
C GLU A 738 -13.18 3.36 -40.38
N ILE A 739 -13.29 3.24 -39.04
CA ILE A 739 -13.67 1.98 -38.38
C ILE A 739 -15.19 1.75 -38.29
N GLY A 740 -16.01 2.63 -38.90
CA GLY A 740 -17.47 2.47 -38.91
C GLY A 740 -18.14 2.76 -37.55
N TRP A 741 -17.53 3.56 -36.69
CA TRP A 741 -18.11 3.91 -35.40
C TRP A 741 -19.36 4.79 -35.54
N GLU A 742 -20.39 4.44 -34.79
CA GLU A 742 -21.63 5.21 -34.69
C GLU A 742 -21.81 5.82 -33.31
N GLU A 743 -22.37 7.03 -33.28
CA GLU A 743 -22.65 7.72 -32.02
C GLU A 743 -23.74 6.98 -31.24
N LYS A 744 -23.43 6.64 -29.99
CA LYS A 744 -24.39 5.94 -29.12
C LYS A 744 -25.52 6.89 -28.70
N PRO A 745 -26.77 6.39 -28.57
CA PRO A 745 -27.85 7.20 -28.05
C PRO A 745 -27.51 7.76 -26.68
N ALA A 746 -27.94 8.99 -26.43
CA ALA A 746 -27.75 9.62 -25.14
C ALA A 746 -28.53 8.83 -24.08
N LEU A 747 -27.84 8.01 -23.29
CA LEU A 747 -28.39 7.56 -22.03
C LEU A 747 -28.68 8.79 -21.18
N SER A 748 -29.85 8.86 -20.55
CA SER A 748 -30.11 9.88 -19.56
C SER A 748 -29.06 9.70 -18.47
N LEU A 749 -28.07 10.62 -18.42
CA LEU A 749 -27.07 10.57 -17.36
C LEU A 749 -27.81 10.63 -16.03
N PRO A 750 -27.56 9.67 -15.12
CA PRO A 750 -28.11 9.76 -13.78
C PRO A 750 -27.70 11.11 -13.23
N THR A 751 -28.67 11.89 -12.78
CA THR A 751 -28.38 13.18 -12.16
C THR A 751 -27.64 12.94 -10.86
N LEU A 752 -26.52 13.61 -10.68
CA LEU A 752 -25.76 13.61 -9.44
C LEU A 752 -26.57 14.09 -8.23
N ILE A 753 -27.56 14.91 -8.49
CA ILE A 753 -28.48 15.47 -7.51
C ILE A 753 -29.81 14.72 -7.72
N GLY A 754 -29.84 13.45 -7.39
CA GLY A 754 -31.10 12.75 -7.20
C GLY A 754 -31.70 13.21 -5.89
N THR A 755 -32.93 13.70 -5.90
CA THR A 755 -33.73 13.79 -4.69
C THR A 755 -34.01 12.36 -4.22
N TYR A 756 -33.11 11.84 -3.43
CA TYR A 756 -33.35 10.56 -2.76
C TYR A 756 -34.37 10.79 -1.66
N PRO A 757 -35.36 9.94 -1.49
CA PRO A 757 -36.17 9.94 -0.30
C PRO A 757 -35.23 9.76 0.90
N THR A 758 -35.11 10.78 1.71
CA THR A 758 -34.26 10.84 2.92
C THR A 758 -34.71 9.87 4.03
N LYS A 759 -35.70 9.04 3.77
CA LYS A 759 -36.19 8.03 4.71
C LYS A 759 -36.41 6.71 3.95
N VAL A 760 -35.39 5.86 3.92
CA VAL A 760 -35.63 4.44 3.86
C VAL A 760 -36.28 4.11 5.20
N LYS A 761 -37.56 3.70 5.22
CA LYS A 761 -38.23 3.30 6.46
C LYS A 761 -37.41 2.15 7.06
N LEU A 762 -36.96 2.30 8.29
CA LEU A 762 -36.27 1.25 9.07
C LEU A 762 -37.06 -0.08 9.09
N GLU A 763 -38.35 -0.03 8.87
CA GLU A 763 -39.26 -1.19 8.80
C GLU A 763 -38.93 -2.19 7.68
N ALA A 764 -38.19 -1.78 6.64
CA ALA A 764 -37.82 -2.70 5.54
C ALA A 764 -36.55 -3.56 5.83
N VAL A 765 -35.84 -3.26 6.88
CA VAL A 765 -34.53 -3.89 7.21
C VAL A 765 -34.67 -4.97 8.29
N ILE A 766 -35.83 -5.11 8.92
CA ILE A 766 -36.06 -6.02 10.05
C ILE A 766 -36.92 -7.25 9.65
N HIS A 767 -36.96 -7.61 8.39
CA HIS A 767 -37.67 -8.83 7.97
C HIS A 767 -36.73 -9.91 7.50
#